data_ad9a30116cb67da778cce14373c4b68b
#
_entry.id   ad9a30116cb67da778cce14373c4b68b
#
_cell.length_a   1.000
_cell.length_b   1.000
_cell.length_c   1.000
_cell.angle_alpha   90.00
_cell.angle_beta   90.00
_cell.angle_gamma   90.00
#
_symmetry.space_group_name_H-M   'P 1'
#
loop_
_entity.id
_entity.type
_entity.pdbx_description
1 polymer ?
#
loop_
_entity_poly.entity_id
_entity_poly.type
_entity_poly.pdbx_seq_one_letter_code
_entity_poly.pdbx_strand_id
1 'polypeptide(L)'
;MDQRTLLAATLALVAAGQAGAQTPDAPTPAATPLDAVTTTATRTRAVAGDLATPTTVVAREEIERRDARSVLDLVRDIPGVESSGVPRTTAMQPVIRGLGDERIVLRLDGSRNNFNAGHRGRTFVDPELLRQVEVLRGPASTLYGSGALGGAISLRTINAEDILQPGASFGGVASMGWQSQGSGPRGSLALGARAGDFSVLGAMAGFSNNNFTDGRGTTIPYSEDEATSLLGKLGWNPGHHRFELSAMRFRDNNTLPIAASTATTTSITDRETVQETLSLRWSYDDPSMPLLAPQIVVYRNHVDIQERRLTGTRAVDGTTLTTTGIDAQNTSRFGLGAFGRHALTYGFEYYRDEQEGTSNNLSRSQFPTAQQSVLGLFAQDEITLGAFTLTPGLRLDRFEQESPNGLNDRSVDRVSPRVSLGWQVLPWMQPYVSYAEGFRAPSLTELYVGGQHFPGNFFVPNPNLRPEVSRNKEAGVNLRFADVLRDGDRLRVRLSAFRNDIDDFIEQTVLATTTVSRNIGQARITGVEAEAQYDAGTWWAGLGASALKGDNLETDQPLASIPAHRVTLNAGYRFLDQGVTVGGRLTATAEQDRAPRTPGVAQQTSGYGVLDLFASWTPTAAPNVRLAVAVDNVFDHAYRRSTWNSDPVPAFYETGRNIRGSLRIAF
;
A
#
# COMPACT_ATOMS: atom_id res chain seq x y z
N MET A 1 -6.41 -22.87 -15.85
CA MET A 1 -5.43 -22.98 -16.97
C MET A 1 -4.09 -23.20 -16.32
N ASP A 2 -3.39 -24.26 -16.63
CA ASP A 2 -2.12 -24.62 -15.97
C ASP A 2 -1.05 -23.57 -16.33
N GLN A 3 -0.20 -23.20 -15.38
CA GLN A 3 0.86 -22.18 -15.55
C GLN A 3 1.85 -22.49 -16.67
N ARG A 4 2.01 -23.77 -17.00
CA ARG A 4 2.81 -24.20 -18.18
C ARG A 4 2.23 -23.67 -19.49
N THR A 5 0.92 -23.43 -19.54
CA THR A 5 0.22 -22.85 -20.69
C THR A 5 0.43 -21.34 -20.80
N LEU A 6 0.60 -20.65 -19.68
CA LEU A 6 0.90 -19.20 -19.63
C LEU A 6 2.28 -18.89 -20.21
N LEU A 7 3.30 -19.67 -19.82
CA LEU A 7 4.66 -19.52 -20.34
C LEU A 7 4.73 -19.82 -21.85
N ALA A 8 3.98 -20.83 -22.31
CA ALA A 8 3.94 -21.20 -23.72
C ALA A 8 3.20 -20.17 -24.59
N ALA A 9 2.15 -19.53 -24.06
CA ALA A 9 1.42 -18.47 -24.76
C ALA A 9 2.27 -17.20 -24.89
N THR A 10 3.07 -16.87 -23.89
CA THR A 10 4.00 -15.73 -23.91
C THR A 10 5.11 -15.92 -24.95
N LEU A 11 5.66 -17.13 -25.06
CA LEU A 11 6.69 -17.47 -26.06
C LEU A 11 6.17 -17.49 -27.50
N ALA A 12 4.92 -17.90 -27.73
CA ALA A 12 4.34 -17.97 -29.07
C ALA A 12 3.99 -16.58 -29.66
N LEU A 13 3.62 -15.59 -28.81
CA LEU A 13 3.32 -14.22 -29.24
C LEU A 13 4.58 -13.42 -29.61
N VAL A 14 5.73 -13.72 -28.99
CA VAL A 14 7.03 -13.05 -29.28
C VAL A 14 7.52 -13.38 -30.71
N ALA A 15 7.14 -14.51 -31.29
CA ALA A 15 7.58 -14.93 -32.61
C ALA A 15 6.78 -14.28 -33.77
N ALA A 16 5.63 -13.62 -33.51
CA ALA A 16 4.75 -13.08 -34.53
C ALA A 16 4.94 -11.58 -34.84
N GLY A 17 5.82 -10.87 -34.12
CA GLY A 17 5.92 -9.41 -34.13
C GLY A 17 7.01 -8.80 -35.01
N GLN A 18 7.29 -9.30 -36.23
CA GLN A 18 8.14 -8.60 -37.20
C GLN A 18 7.30 -7.94 -38.29
N ALA A 19 6.80 -6.72 -38.02
CA ALA A 19 6.26 -5.82 -39.04
C ALA A 19 6.66 -4.37 -38.73
N GLY A 20 7.60 -3.85 -39.52
CA GLY A 20 7.76 -2.43 -39.86
C GLY A 20 8.06 -1.44 -38.73
N ALA A 21 9.32 -1.32 -38.33
CA ALA A 21 9.77 -0.23 -37.45
C ALA A 21 9.99 1.07 -38.28
N GLN A 22 9.17 2.10 -38.01
CA GLN A 22 9.56 3.50 -38.27
C GLN A 22 10.49 3.93 -37.15
N THR A 23 11.58 4.64 -37.48
CA THR A 23 12.54 5.18 -36.51
C THR A 23 11.84 6.16 -35.58
N PRO A 24 11.81 5.94 -34.26
CA PRO A 24 11.26 6.91 -33.31
C PRO A 24 12.24 8.07 -33.13
N ASP A 25 11.67 9.29 -32.99
CA ASP A 25 12.38 10.44 -32.43
C ASP A 25 13.00 10.06 -31.06
N ALA A 26 14.14 10.68 -30.75
CA ALA A 26 14.88 10.43 -29.52
C ALA A 26 13.96 10.46 -28.30
N PRO A 27 14.02 9.48 -27.38
CA PRO A 27 13.11 9.41 -26.26
C PRO A 27 13.21 10.69 -25.43
N THR A 28 12.07 11.37 -25.25
CA THR A 28 11.95 12.45 -24.27
C THR A 28 12.45 11.93 -22.92
N PRO A 29 13.34 12.66 -22.22
CA PRO A 29 13.83 12.19 -20.92
C PRO A 29 12.64 11.84 -20.02
N ALA A 30 12.62 10.61 -19.50
CA ALA A 30 11.57 10.15 -18.61
C ALA A 30 11.35 11.18 -17.51
N ALA A 31 10.08 11.56 -17.29
CA ALA A 31 9.71 12.52 -16.26
C ALA A 31 10.35 12.10 -14.93
N THR A 32 11.09 13.01 -14.32
CA THR A 32 11.81 12.74 -13.08
C THR A 32 10.80 12.44 -11.96
N PRO A 33 11.01 11.42 -11.09
CA PRO A 33 10.12 11.08 -9.97
C PRO A 33 9.81 12.26 -9.05
N LEU A 34 10.60 13.32 -9.14
CA LEU A 34 10.52 14.54 -8.33
C LEU A 34 9.22 15.33 -8.50
N ASP A 35 8.56 15.23 -9.65
CA ASP A 35 7.30 15.92 -9.93
C ASP A 35 6.09 14.97 -9.94
N ALA A 36 6.21 13.86 -9.21
CA ALA A 36 5.15 12.86 -9.15
C ALA A 36 3.83 13.47 -8.63
N VAL A 37 2.77 13.23 -9.38
CA VAL A 37 1.43 13.74 -9.07
C VAL A 37 0.69 12.75 -8.20
N THR A 38 0.16 13.24 -7.08
CA THR A 38 -0.74 12.50 -6.19
C THR A 38 -2.18 13.01 -6.32
N THR A 39 -3.12 12.16 -6.02
CA THR A 39 -4.51 12.54 -5.73
C THR A 39 -4.94 12.11 -4.34
N THR A 40 -4.14 11.28 -3.67
CA THR A 40 -4.49 10.70 -2.36
C THR A 40 -4.44 11.74 -1.24
N ALA A 41 -3.49 12.66 -1.28
CA ALA A 41 -3.29 13.62 -0.18
C ALA A 41 -4.34 14.74 -0.13
N THR A 42 -4.93 15.09 -1.27
CA THR A 42 -5.85 16.24 -1.42
C THR A 42 -7.17 15.89 -2.08
N ARG A 43 -7.35 14.65 -2.55
CA ARG A 43 -8.43 14.18 -3.43
C ARG A 43 -8.48 14.91 -4.78
N THR A 44 -7.52 15.80 -5.06
CA THR A 44 -7.30 16.50 -6.33
C THR A 44 -5.88 16.27 -6.81
N ARG A 45 -5.60 16.56 -8.09
CA ARG A 45 -4.24 16.42 -8.63
C ARG A 45 -3.33 17.48 -8.04
N ALA A 46 -2.25 17.05 -7.38
CA ALA A 46 -1.23 17.92 -6.80
C ALA A 46 0.16 17.28 -6.93
N VAL A 47 1.21 18.07 -6.97
CA VAL A 47 2.59 17.56 -6.90
C VAL A 47 2.88 17.14 -5.47
N ALA A 48 3.22 15.87 -5.25
CA ALA A 48 3.40 15.30 -3.92
C ALA A 48 4.46 16.04 -3.08
N GLY A 49 5.52 16.52 -3.73
CA GLY A 49 6.62 17.26 -3.08
C GLY A 49 6.24 18.66 -2.59
N ASP A 50 5.10 19.22 -3.02
CA ASP A 50 4.65 20.57 -2.70
C ASP A 50 3.63 20.62 -1.55
N LEU A 51 3.20 19.45 -1.09
CA LEU A 51 2.14 19.35 -0.09
C LEU A 51 2.68 19.52 1.34
N ALA A 52 1.89 20.18 2.17
CA ALA A 52 2.09 20.27 3.63
C ALA A 52 1.67 18.97 4.37
N THR A 53 1.80 17.82 3.70
CA THR A 53 1.46 16.51 4.23
C THR A 53 2.41 15.48 3.61
N PRO A 54 3.09 14.63 4.40
CA PRO A 54 4.02 13.64 3.87
C PRO A 54 3.34 12.64 2.95
N THR A 55 3.60 12.77 1.67
CA THR A 55 3.06 11.90 0.62
C THR A 55 4.17 11.46 -0.29
N THR A 56 4.26 10.16 -0.53
CA THR A 56 5.23 9.55 -1.44
C THR A 56 4.48 8.81 -2.54
N VAL A 57 4.94 8.98 -3.78
CA VAL A 57 4.38 8.35 -4.97
C VAL A 57 5.44 7.46 -5.60
N VAL A 58 5.10 6.19 -5.80
CA VAL A 58 5.88 5.24 -6.58
C VAL A 58 5.21 5.13 -7.94
N ALA A 59 5.82 5.73 -8.96
CA ALA A 59 5.29 5.77 -10.32
C ALA A 59 5.63 4.49 -11.12
N ARG A 60 5.03 4.32 -12.30
CA ARG A 60 5.19 3.11 -13.14
C ARG A 60 6.64 2.79 -13.44
N GLU A 61 7.43 3.78 -13.81
CA GLU A 61 8.86 3.61 -14.14
C GLU A 61 9.65 3.06 -12.96
N GLU A 62 9.29 3.48 -11.74
CA GLU A 62 9.90 2.99 -10.51
C GLU A 62 9.45 1.57 -10.17
N ILE A 63 8.17 1.25 -10.38
CA ILE A 63 7.61 -0.11 -10.21
C ILE A 63 8.35 -1.08 -11.13
N GLU A 64 8.50 -0.73 -12.41
CA GLU A 64 9.22 -1.53 -13.40
C GLU A 64 10.71 -1.67 -13.09
N ARG A 65 11.34 -0.60 -12.57
CA ARG A 65 12.75 -0.61 -12.22
C ARG A 65 13.04 -1.52 -11.03
N ARG A 66 12.13 -1.55 -10.04
CA ARG A 66 12.29 -2.35 -8.83
C ARG A 66 12.04 -3.82 -9.07
N ASP A 67 11.24 -4.18 -10.07
CA ASP A 67 10.81 -5.56 -10.33
C ASP A 67 10.34 -6.24 -9.04
N ALA A 68 9.46 -5.55 -8.32
CA ALA A 68 9.04 -5.93 -6.96
C ALA A 68 8.14 -7.16 -6.97
N ARG A 69 8.24 -7.99 -5.91
CA ARG A 69 7.41 -9.18 -5.74
C ARG A 69 6.03 -8.87 -5.16
N SER A 70 5.95 -7.83 -4.36
CA SER A 70 4.73 -7.43 -3.67
C SER A 70 4.60 -5.90 -3.61
N VAL A 71 3.41 -5.42 -3.29
CA VAL A 71 3.18 -3.99 -3.03
C VAL A 71 4.04 -3.50 -1.87
N LEU A 72 4.27 -4.33 -0.86
CA LEU A 72 5.07 -3.95 0.31
C LEU A 72 6.54 -3.73 -0.04
N ASP A 73 7.08 -4.49 -1.02
CA ASP A 73 8.43 -4.24 -1.54
C ASP A 73 8.56 -2.89 -2.24
N LEU A 74 7.47 -2.39 -2.86
CA LEU A 74 7.45 -1.08 -3.51
C LEU A 74 7.52 0.08 -2.52
N VAL A 75 6.99 -0.10 -1.31
CA VAL A 75 6.85 0.98 -0.32
C VAL A 75 7.87 0.90 0.82
N ARG A 76 8.67 -0.17 0.89
CA ARG A 76 9.61 -0.42 2.01
C ARG A 76 10.71 0.63 2.19
N ASP A 77 10.99 1.47 1.18
CA ASP A 77 12.01 2.52 1.27
C ASP A 77 11.46 3.84 1.81
N ILE A 78 10.14 3.95 1.91
CA ILE A 78 9.47 5.16 2.38
C ILE A 78 9.73 5.31 3.89
N PRO A 79 10.17 6.48 4.38
CA PRO A 79 10.37 6.71 5.80
C PRO A 79 9.11 6.39 6.62
N GLY A 80 9.28 5.69 7.74
CA GLY A 80 8.17 5.31 8.62
C GLY A 80 7.22 4.23 8.06
N VAL A 81 7.51 3.65 6.90
CA VAL A 81 6.73 2.55 6.30
C VAL A 81 7.48 1.24 6.42
N GLU A 82 6.82 0.22 6.94
CA GLU A 82 7.34 -1.13 7.14
C GLU A 82 6.29 -2.17 6.74
N SER A 83 6.67 -3.43 6.82
CA SER A 83 5.73 -4.56 6.77
C SER A 83 5.79 -5.36 8.07
N SER A 84 4.65 -5.86 8.51
CA SER A 84 4.54 -6.83 9.59
C SER A 84 4.30 -8.25 9.05
N GLY A 85 4.58 -9.25 9.85
CA GLY A 85 4.47 -10.67 9.47
C GLY A 85 5.76 -11.25 8.91
N VAL A 86 5.87 -12.59 8.95
CA VAL A 86 6.98 -13.34 8.37
C VAL A 86 6.94 -13.31 6.83
N PRO A 87 8.01 -13.67 6.11
CA PRO A 87 8.09 -13.57 4.65
C PRO A 87 7.20 -14.61 3.93
N ARG A 88 5.89 -14.49 4.12
CA ARG A 88 4.82 -15.17 3.38
C ARG A 88 3.96 -14.10 2.74
N THR A 89 3.95 -14.02 1.42
CA THR A 89 3.41 -12.89 0.64
C THR A 89 1.99 -12.50 1.03
N THR A 90 1.10 -13.49 1.18
CA THR A 90 -0.33 -13.28 1.51
C THR A 90 -0.63 -13.19 3.00
N ALA A 91 0.41 -13.11 3.85
CA ALA A 91 0.26 -12.92 5.29
C ALA A 91 0.89 -11.62 5.81
N MET A 92 1.62 -10.90 4.95
CA MET A 92 2.26 -9.64 5.32
C MET A 92 1.28 -8.47 5.23
N GLN A 93 1.44 -7.48 6.11
CA GLN A 93 0.61 -6.29 6.16
C GLN A 93 1.47 -5.02 6.21
N PRO A 94 0.99 -3.88 5.64
CA PRO A 94 1.69 -2.60 5.77
C PRO A 94 1.58 -2.05 7.19
N VAL A 95 2.64 -1.35 7.61
CA VAL A 95 2.71 -0.57 8.85
C VAL A 95 3.19 0.84 8.50
N ILE A 96 2.47 1.87 8.90
CA ILE A 96 2.85 3.28 8.71
C ILE A 96 2.99 3.92 10.09
N ARG A 97 4.18 4.45 10.40
CA ARG A 97 4.50 5.10 11.70
C ARG A 97 4.14 4.23 12.92
N GLY A 98 4.34 2.91 12.79
CA GLY A 98 4.00 1.94 13.87
C GLY A 98 2.52 1.58 13.96
N LEU A 99 1.68 2.06 13.06
CA LEU A 99 0.26 1.72 12.98
C LEU A 99 0.03 0.79 11.78
N GLY A 100 -0.49 -0.38 12.02
CA GLY A 100 -0.80 -1.41 11.03
C GLY A 100 -2.26 -1.82 11.05
N ASP A 101 -2.57 -2.94 10.41
CA ASP A 101 -3.89 -3.55 10.34
C ASP A 101 -4.98 -2.55 9.88
N GLU A 102 -6.07 -2.44 10.61
CA GLU A 102 -7.22 -1.58 10.32
C GLU A 102 -6.95 -0.09 10.51
N ARG A 103 -5.73 0.29 10.94
CA ARG A 103 -5.30 1.69 11.13
C ARG A 103 -4.73 2.32 9.86
N ILE A 104 -4.76 1.58 8.74
CA ILE A 104 -4.37 2.04 7.40
C ILE A 104 -5.52 1.80 6.44
N VAL A 105 -5.93 2.83 5.72
CA VAL A 105 -6.90 2.69 4.62
C VAL A 105 -6.18 2.21 3.37
N LEU A 106 -6.62 1.10 2.82
CA LEU A 106 -6.19 0.58 1.52
C LEU A 106 -7.25 0.85 0.47
N ARG A 107 -6.84 1.35 -0.69
CA ARG A 107 -7.74 1.57 -1.84
C ARG A 107 -7.11 1.00 -3.12
N LEU A 108 -7.92 0.35 -3.94
CA LEU A 108 -7.55 -0.16 -5.26
C LEU A 108 -8.49 0.45 -6.30
N ASP A 109 -7.96 1.24 -7.25
CA ASP A 109 -8.72 2.01 -8.24
C ASP A 109 -9.90 2.82 -7.63
N GLY A 110 -9.70 3.29 -6.39
CA GLY A 110 -10.71 4.04 -5.63
C GLY A 110 -11.66 3.17 -4.78
N SER A 111 -11.71 1.87 -4.98
CA SER A 111 -12.45 0.93 -4.12
C SER A 111 -11.76 0.75 -2.78
N ARG A 112 -12.49 0.76 -1.67
CA ARG A 112 -11.94 0.41 -0.35
C ARG A 112 -11.67 -1.09 -0.27
N ASN A 113 -10.55 -1.44 0.35
CA ASN A 113 -10.24 -2.78 0.79
C ASN A 113 -10.23 -2.81 2.32
N ASN A 114 -11.38 -3.12 2.91
CA ASN A 114 -11.58 -3.18 4.36
C ASN A 114 -11.30 -4.58 4.93
N PHE A 115 -10.95 -5.57 4.08
CA PHE A 115 -10.68 -6.92 4.57
C PHE A 115 -9.60 -6.89 5.65
N ASN A 116 -9.92 -7.46 6.79
CA ASN A 116 -8.97 -7.76 7.85
C ASN A 116 -9.40 -9.02 8.59
N ALA A 117 -8.56 -10.02 8.59
CA ALA A 117 -8.71 -11.22 9.39
C ALA A 117 -7.35 -11.56 10.01
N GLY A 118 -7.32 -11.95 11.26
CA GLY A 118 -6.09 -12.22 11.98
C GLY A 118 -5.16 -13.16 11.21
N HIS A 119 -3.88 -12.82 11.16
CA HIS A 119 -2.82 -13.58 10.48
C HIS A 119 -2.94 -13.68 8.94
N ARG A 120 -3.70 -12.81 8.30
CA ARG A 120 -3.84 -12.76 6.83
C ARG A 120 -3.43 -11.38 6.32
N GLY A 121 -2.88 -11.34 5.11
CA GLY A 121 -2.52 -10.08 4.44
C GLY A 121 -3.74 -9.35 3.90
N ARG A 122 -3.49 -8.17 3.30
CA ARG A 122 -4.52 -7.28 2.78
C ARG A 122 -4.21 -6.72 1.39
N THR A 123 -3.00 -6.94 0.87
CA THR A 123 -2.55 -6.37 -0.41
C THR A 123 -2.50 -7.44 -1.50
N PHE A 124 -3.68 -7.80 -2.01
CA PHE A 124 -3.85 -8.88 -2.98
C PHE A 124 -3.86 -8.31 -4.42
N VAL A 125 -2.69 -7.94 -4.92
CA VAL A 125 -2.48 -7.47 -6.30
C VAL A 125 -1.03 -7.67 -6.72
N ASP A 126 -0.81 -8.13 -7.96
CA ASP A 126 0.55 -8.21 -8.51
C ASP A 126 1.05 -6.81 -8.90
N PRO A 127 2.27 -6.40 -8.49
CA PRO A 127 2.86 -5.11 -8.86
C PRO A 127 2.92 -4.83 -10.37
N GLU A 128 3.04 -5.85 -11.21
CA GLU A 128 3.05 -5.69 -12.68
C GLU A 128 1.77 -5.05 -13.23
N LEU A 129 0.65 -5.21 -12.52
CA LEU A 129 -0.63 -4.61 -12.88
C LEU A 129 -0.80 -3.18 -12.35
N LEU A 130 0.16 -2.65 -11.59
CA LEU A 130 0.09 -1.30 -11.02
C LEU A 130 0.79 -0.27 -11.91
N ARG A 131 0.16 0.90 -12.06
CA ARG A 131 0.77 2.10 -12.66
C ARG A 131 1.30 3.05 -11.59
N GLN A 132 0.73 3.01 -10.38
CA GLN A 132 1.08 3.96 -9.32
C GLN A 132 0.70 3.40 -7.95
N VAL A 133 1.58 3.64 -6.96
CA VAL A 133 1.30 3.44 -5.54
C VAL A 133 1.50 4.78 -4.83
N GLU A 134 0.49 5.25 -4.13
CA GLU A 134 0.54 6.49 -3.35
C GLU A 134 0.45 6.14 -1.86
N VAL A 135 1.37 6.67 -1.05
CA VAL A 135 1.40 6.48 0.40
C VAL A 135 1.30 7.84 1.08
N LEU A 136 0.19 8.04 1.78
CA LEU A 136 -0.06 9.20 2.64
C LEU A 136 0.23 8.78 4.08
N ARG A 137 1.16 9.48 4.75
CA ARG A 137 1.58 9.20 6.13
C ARG A 137 0.92 10.16 7.11
N GLY A 138 0.49 9.65 8.26
CA GLY A 138 -0.25 10.38 9.29
C GLY A 138 -1.76 10.36 9.07
N PRO A 139 -2.55 10.84 10.06
CA PRO A 139 -4.00 10.73 10.03
C PRO A 139 -4.63 11.38 8.80
N ALA A 140 -5.49 10.63 8.14
CA ALA A 140 -6.16 11.03 6.91
C ALA A 140 -7.68 10.83 6.97
N SER A 141 -8.26 10.70 8.18
CA SER A 141 -9.70 10.42 8.34
C SER A 141 -10.58 11.52 7.81
N THR A 142 -10.15 12.78 7.77
CA THR A 142 -10.89 13.87 7.12
C THR A 142 -11.18 13.58 5.65
N LEU A 143 -10.32 12.86 4.95
CA LEU A 143 -10.50 12.50 3.55
C LEU A 143 -11.06 11.09 3.37
N TYR A 144 -10.67 10.15 4.23
CA TYR A 144 -10.88 8.72 4.02
C TYR A 144 -11.66 8.03 5.16
N GLY A 145 -12.15 8.76 6.15
CA GLY A 145 -12.96 8.21 7.24
C GLY A 145 -12.21 7.25 8.14
N SER A 146 -12.93 6.29 8.68
CA SER A 146 -12.42 5.31 9.63
C SER A 146 -11.24 4.50 9.09
N GLY A 147 -10.28 4.22 9.99
CA GLY A 147 -9.11 3.40 9.71
C GLY A 147 -7.90 4.19 9.19
N ALA A 148 -8.03 5.50 8.90
CA ALA A 148 -6.90 6.29 8.42
C ALA A 148 -6.12 6.97 9.57
N LEU A 149 -5.73 6.21 10.60
CA LEU A 149 -4.93 6.71 11.73
C LEU A 149 -3.44 6.81 11.38
N GLY A 150 -2.89 5.75 10.77
CA GLY A 150 -1.51 5.69 10.30
C GLY A 150 -1.34 6.36 8.95
N GLY A 151 -2.39 6.33 8.13
CA GLY A 151 -2.38 6.89 6.79
C GLY A 151 -3.27 6.16 5.79
N ALA A 152 -2.98 6.36 4.51
CA ALA A 152 -3.67 5.68 3.42
C ALA A 152 -2.68 5.21 2.34
N ILE A 153 -2.95 4.04 1.76
CA ILE A 153 -2.25 3.51 0.59
C ILE A 153 -3.27 3.38 -0.53
N SER A 154 -3.00 4.07 -1.64
CA SER A 154 -3.82 4.00 -2.85
C SER A 154 -3.06 3.31 -3.96
N LEU A 155 -3.63 2.25 -4.48
CA LEU A 155 -3.11 1.46 -5.58
C LEU A 155 -3.92 1.78 -6.84
N ARG A 156 -3.21 2.10 -7.93
CA ARG A 156 -3.84 2.34 -9.23
C ARG A 156 -3.30 1.36 -10.24
N THR A 157 -4.20 0.63 -10.88
CA THR A 157 -3.83 -0.34 -11.92
C THR A 157 -3.58 0.36 -13.25
N ILE A 158 -2.85 -0.31 -14.15
CA ILE A 158 -2.55 0.18 -15.49
C ILE A 158 -3.83 0.39 -16.33
N ASN A 159 -3.74 1.32 -17.28
CA ASN A 159 -4.73 1.56 -18.32
C ASN A 159 -4.13 1.25 -19.70
N ALA A 160 -4.94 1.28 -20.75
CA ALA A 160 -4.45 1.06 -22.11
C ALA A 160 -3.37 2.08 -22.51
N GLU A 161 -3.53 3.34 -22.08
CA GLU A 161 -2.59 4.43 -22.35
C GLU A 161 -1.22 4.23 -21.70
N ASP A 162 -1.13 3.44 -20.63
CA ASP A 162 0.13 3.16 -19.92
C ASP A 162 1.01 2.14 -20.67
N ILE A 163 0.45 1.42 -21.67
CA ILE A 163 1.14 0.35 -22.40
C ILE A 163 1.19 0.61 -23.92
N LEU A 164 0.34 1.47 -24.45
CA LEU A 164 0.35 1.82 -25.86
C LEU A 164 1.50 2.79 -26.17
N GLN A 165 2.21 2.51 -27.26
CA GLN A 165 3.19 3.47 -27.78
C GLN A 165 2.50 4.74 -28.29
N PRO A 166 3.16 5.90 -28.28
CA PRO A 166 2.61 7.13 -28.81
C PRO A 166 2.10 6.96 -30.24
N GLY A 167 0.82 7.30 -30.48
CA GLY A 167 0.16 7.17 -31.78
C GLY A 167 -0.35 5.76 -32.13
N ALA A 168 -0.03 4.72 -31.38
CA ALA A 168 -0.53 3.37 -31.61
C ALA A 168 -1.99 3.24 -31.18
N SER A 169 -2.76 2.51 -31.96
CA SER A 169 -4.15 2.14 -31.65
C SER A 169 -4.28 0.75 -31.01
N PHE A 170 -3.22 -0.06 -31.06
CA PHE A 170 -3.10 -1.37 -30.46
C PHE A 170 -1.65 -1.60 -30.03
N GLY A 171 -1.46 -2.33 -28.97
CA GLY A 171 -0.14 -2.71 -28.49
C GLY A 171 -0.21 -3.55 -27.22
N GLY A 172 0.94 -3.96 -26.75
CA GLY A 172 1.03 -4.78 -25.56
C GLY A 172 2.39 -4.76 -24.92
N VAL A 173 2.44 -5.30 -23.71
CA VAL A 173 3.66 -5.53 -22.96
C VAL A 173 3.62 -6.94 -22.40
N ALA A 174 4.68 -7.72 -22.67
CA ALA A 174 4.91 -9.02 -22.07
C ALA A 174 6.16 -8.96 -21.18
N SER A 175 6.11 -9.55 -20.00
CA SER A 175 7.28 -9.74 -19.16
C SER A 175 7.42 -11.18 -18.70
N MET A 176 8.65 -11.62 -18.52
CA MET A 176 9.00 -12.89 -17.88
C MET A 176 10.19 -12.67 -16.96
N GLY A 177 10.20 -13.36 -15.85
CA GLY A 177 11.26 -13.27 -14.88
C GLY A 177 11.48 -14.57 -14.13
N TRP A 178 12.60 -14.62 -13.44
CA TRP A 178 12.99 -15.72 -12.57
C TRP A 178 13.75 -15.17 -11.35
N GLN A 179 13.65 -15.87 -10.24
CA GLN A 179 14.41 -15.56 -9.02
C GLN A 179 15.03 -16.82 -8.42
N SER A 180 16.18 -16.65 -7.76
CA SER A 180 16.88 -17.76 -7.10
C SER A 180 16.21 -18.21 -5.80
N GLN A 181 15.64 -17.27 -5.03
CA GLN A 181 14.87 -17.60 -3.84
C GLN A 181 13.52 -18.18 -4.25
N GLY A 182 13.23 -19.39 -3.73
CA GLY A 182 12.06 -20.17 -4.16
C GLY A 182 12.16 -20.69 -5.59
N SER A 183 13.24 -20.38 -6.33
CA SER A 183 13.51 -20.87 -7.72
C SER A 183 12.29 -20.79 -8.63
N GLY A 184 11.55 -19.67 -8.58
CA GLY A 184 10.25 -19.54 -9.20
C GLY A 184 10.21 -18.64 -10.43
N PRO A 185 9.40 -19.04 -11.44
CA PRO A 185 9.08 -18.17 -12.57
C PRO A 185 8.02 -17.14 -12.19
N ARG A 186 8.05 -16.01 -12.89
CA ARG A 186 6.96 -15.04 -12.94
C ARG A 186 6.72 -14.59 -14.37
N GLY A 187 5.52 -14.11 -14.68
CA GLY A 187 5.21 -13.59 -16.00
C GLY A 187 4.01 -12.66 -15.98
N SER A 188 3.97 -11.72 -16.91
CA SER A 188 2.82 -10.87 -17.16
C SER A 188 2.61 -10.62 -18.65
N LEU A 189 1.35 -10.37 -19.02
CA LEU A 189 0.94 -9.94 -20.36
C LEU A 189 -0.14 -8.89 -20.20
N ALA A 190 0.04 -7.73 -20.84
CA ALA A 190 -0.97 -6.69 -20.95
C ALA A 190 -1.18 -6.35 -22.42
N LEU A 191 -2.43 -6.29 -22.86
CA LEU A 191 -2.84 -5.93 -24.21
C LEU A 191 -3.80 -4.74 -24.13
N GLY A 192 -3.58 -3.72 -24.94
CA GLY A 192 -4.40 -2.52 -24.99
C GLY A 192 -4.78 -2.15 -26.40
N ALA A 193 -5.97 -1.58 -26.55
CA ALA A 193 -6.40 -0.97 -27.79
C ALA A 193 -7.16 0.34 -27.54
N ARG A 194 -7.10 1.25 -28.52
CA ARG A 194 -7.84 2.51 -28.51
C ARG A 194 -8.46 2.77 -29.89
N ALA A 195 -9.74 3.19 -29.89
CA ALA A 195 -10.47 3.60 -31.08
C ALA A 195 -11.31 4.84 -30.77
N GLY A 196 -10.91 6.00 -31.29
CA GLY A 196 -11.52 7.29 -30.93
C GLY A 196 -11.43 7.54 -29.42
N ASP A 197 -12.59 7.74 -28.79
CA ASP A 197 -12.71 8.01 -27.34
C ASP A 197 -12.72 6.71 -26.50
N PHE A 198 -12.76 5.55 -27.12
CA PHE A 198 -12.81 4.27 -26.43
C PHE A 198 -11.42 3.66 -26.25
N SER A 199 -11.19 3.07 -25.09
CA SER A 199 -10.02 2.24 -24.83
C SER A 199 -10.39 0.94 -24.12
N VAL A 200 -9.61 -0.11 -24.36
CA VAL A 200 -9.76 -1.42 -23.70
C VAL A 200 -8.39 -1.93 -23.28
N LEU A 201 -8.33 -2.52 -22.10
CA LEU A 201 -7.16 -3.20 -21.54
C LEU A 201 -7.57 -4.59 -21.06
N GLY A 202 -6.77 -5.59 -21.39
CA GLY A 202 -6.76 -6.89 -20.74
C GLY A 202 -5.34 -7.18 -20.24
N ALA A 203 -5.18 -7.57 -18.98
CA ALA A 203 -3.88 -7.89 -18.44
C ALA A 203 -3.95 -9.07 -17.47
N MET A 204 -2.86 -9.83 -17.42
CA MET A 204 -2.65 -10.94 -16.49
C MET A 204 -1.23 -10.92 -15.96
N ALA A 205 -1.06 -11.33 -14.70
CA ALA A 205 0.25 -11.55 -14.09
C ALA A 205 0.18 -12.74 -13.15
N GLY A 206 1.30 -13.43 -12.96
CA GLY A 206 1.36 -14.54 -12.03
C GLY A 206 2.79 -14.99 -11.75
N PHE A 207 2.93 -15.70 -10.64
CA PHE A 207 4.19 -16.28 -10.19
C PHE A 207 3.95 -17.59 -9.44
N SER A 208 5.01 -18.39 -9.34
CA SER A 208 5.03 -19.62 -8.54
C SER A 208 6.43 -19.78 -7.96
N ASN A 209 6.52 -19.89 -6.65
CA ASN A 209 7.78 -20.03 -5.93
C ASN A 209 7.72 -21.22 -4.98
N ASN A 210 8.82 -21.96 -4.87
CA ASN A 210 9.03 -22.91 -3.79
C ASN A 210 9.36 -22.16 -2.48
N ASN A 211 9.58 -22.92 -1.40
CA ASN A 211 10.00 -22.35 -0.13
C ASN A 211 11.28 -21.51 -0.24
N PHE A 212 11.30 -20.38 0.43
CA PHE A 212 12.44 -19.49 0.53
C PHE A 212 13.48 -20.01 1.53
N THR A 213 14.70 -19.52 1.41
CA THR A 213 15.81 -19.80 2.34
C THR A 213 16.20 -18.49 3.03
N ASP A 214 16.37 -18.54 4.35
CA ASP A 214 16.81 -17.37 5.13
C ASP A 214 18.33 -17.13 4.97
N GLY A 215 18.84 -16.00 5.47
CA GLY A 215 20.26 -15.63 5.38
C GLY A 215 21.22 -16.57 6.14
N ARG A 216 20.73 -17.60 6.82
CA ARG A 216 21.53 -18.66 7.47
C ARG A 216 21.55 -19.95 6.65
N GLY A 217 20.91 -19.95 5.47
CA GLY A 217 20.72 -21.15 4.66
C GLY A 217 19.62 -22.08 5.15
N THR A 218 18.76 -21.63 6.09
CA THR A 218 17.65 -22.44 6.61
C THR A 218 16.41 -22.20 5.76
N THR A 219 15.76 -23.28 5.31
CA THR A 219 14.49 -23.18 4.58
C THR A 219 13.41 -22.62 5.52
N ILE A 220 12.70 -21.59 5.07
CA ILE A 220 11.52 -21.03 5.75
C ILE A 220 10.33 -21.93 5.36
N PRO A 221 9.81 -22.74 6.26
CA PRO A 221 8.76 -23.68 5.91
C PRO A 221 7.45 -22.96 5.60
N TYR A 222 6.71 -23.49 4.62
CA TYR A 222 5.43 -22.93 4.19
C TYR A 222 5.54 -21.48 3.69
N SER A 223 6.64 -21.14 3.03
CA SER A 223 6.87 -19.86 2.37
C SER A 223 6.75 -19.96 0.84
N GLU A 224 6.45 -21.15 0.33
CA GLU A 224 6.03 -21.33 -1.06
C GLU A 224 4.79 -20.48 -1.32
N ASP A 225 4.72 -19.87 -2.49
CA ASP A 225 3.56 -19.10 -2.89
C ASP A 225 3.31 -19.17 -4.41
N GLU A 226 2.03 -19.20 -4.74
CA GLU A 226 1.54 -19.20 -6.11
C GLU A 226 0.36 -18.26 -6.21
N ALA A 227 0.43 -17.26 -7.11
CA ALA A 227 -0.66 -16.33 -7.31
C ALA A 227 -0.85 -15.97 -8.78
N THR A 228 -2.09 -15.64 -9.12
CA THR A 228 -2.50 -15.13 -10.44
C THR A 228 -3.38 -13.91 -10.25
N SER A 229 -3.12 -12.87 -11.04
CA SER A 229 -3.91 -11.64 -11.10
C SER A 229 -4.43 -11.44 -12.52
N LEU A 230 -5.69 -11.08 -12.66
CA LEU A 230 -6.35 -10.72 -13.91
C LEU A 230 -6.91 -9.30 -13.80
N LEU A 231 -6.77 -8.50 -14.84
CA LEU A 231 -7.30 -7.15 -14.92
C LEU A 231 -7.96 -6.92 -16.28
N GLY A 232 -9.18 -6.40 -16.27
CA GLY A 232 -9.89 -5.91 -17.45
C GLY A 232 -10.34 -4.48 -17.23
N LYS A 233 -10.13 -3.58 -18.22
CA LYS A 233 -10.63 -2.20 -18.17
C LYS A 233 -11.27 -1.78 -19.48
N LEU A 234 -12.33 -0.98 -19.37
CA LEU A 234 -12.96 -0.27 -20.47
C LEU A 234 -12.97 1.22 -20.15
N GLY A 235 -12.43 2.02 -21.03
CA GLY A 235 -12.42 3.48 -20.95
C GLY A 235 -13.27 4.11 -22.05
N TRP A 236 -13.98 5.19 -21.72
CA TRP A 236 -14.69 6.04 -22.67
C TRP A 236 -14.54 7.51 -22.26
N ASN A 237 -13.91 8.30 -23.13
CA ASN A 237 -13.47 9.67 -22.82
C ASN A 237 -14.08 10.70 -23.78
N PRO A 238 -15.42 10.88 -23.86
CA PRO A 238 -16.05 11.86 -24.76
C PRO A 238 -15.88 13.29 -24.24
N GLY A 239 -15.16 14.12 -24.96
CA GLY A 239 -14.92 15.52 -24.58
C GLY A 239 -14.21 15.65 -23.24
N HIS A 240 -14.87 16.26 -22.25
CA HIS A 240 -14.34 16.47 -20.90
C HIS A 240 -14.75 15.37 -19.89
N HIS A 241 -15.54 14.41 -20.33
CA HIS A 241 -15.94 13.26 -19.49
C HIS A 241 -14.93 12.13 -19.60
N ARG A 242 -14.78 11.39 -18.49
CA ARG A 242 -14.03 10.13 -18.43
C ARG A 242 -14.85 9.10 -17.68
N PHE A 243 -15.10 7.99 -18.34
CA PHE A 243 -15.71 6.79 -17.77
C PHE A 243 -14.70 5.67 -17.78
N GLU A 244 -14.56 4.97 -16.68
CA GLU A 244 -13.67 3.82 -16.55
C GLU A 244 -14.41 2.69 -15.80
N LEU A 245 -14.58 1.54 -16.43
CA LEU A 245 -15.00 0.31 -15.79
C LEU A 245 -13.74 -0.54 -15.59
N SER A 246 -13.48 -0.96 -14.36
CA SER A 246 -12.33 -1.79 -13.98
C SER A 246 -12.83 -3.05 -13.27
N ALA A 247 -12.35 -4.21 -13.70
CA ALA A 247 -12.57 -5.50 -13.04
C ALA A 247 -11.22 -6.17 -12.80
N MET A 248 -10.94 -6.52 -11.55
CA MET A 248 -9.71 -7.21 -11.16
C MET A 248 -10.05 -8.46 -10.35
N ARG A 249 -9.32 -9.54 -10.59
CA ARG A 249 -9.34 -10.75 -9.77
C ARG A 249 -7.92 -11.16 -9.43
N PHE A 250 -7.68 -11.36 -8.13
CA PHE A 250 -6.49 -12.01 -7.58
C PHE A 250 -6.88 -13.37 -7.04
N ARG A 251 -6.03 -14.37 -7.23
CA ARG A 251 -6.18 -15.69 -6.65
C ARG A 251 -4.82 -16.23 -6.23
N ASP A 252 -4.73 -16.72 -5.00
CA ASP A 252 -3.60 -17.52 -4.54
C ASP A 252 -4.10 -18.87 -3.99
N ASN A 253 -3.20 -19.86 -3.98
CA ASN A 253 -3.49 -21.18 -3.40
C ASN A 253 -2.19 -21.74 -2.80
N ASN A 254 -2.12 -21.77 -1.46
CA ASN A 254 -0.89 -22.09 -0.76
C ASN A 254 -1.14 -22.99 0.45
N THR A 255 -0.21 -23.92 0.70
CA THR A 255 -0.18 -24.66 1.96
C THR A 255 0.59 -23.88 3.00
N LEU A 256 -0.06 -23.50 4.12
CA LEU A 256 0.57 -22.66 5.14
C LEU A 256 -0.09 -22.84 6.52
N PRO A 257 0.53 -22.35 7.61
CA PRO A 257 -0.11 -22.36 8.92
C PRO A 257 -1.34 -21.44 8.95
N ILE A 258 -2.35 -21.77 9.74
CA ILE A 258 -3.51 -20.90 9.98
C ILE A 258 -3.04 -19.52 10.45
N ALA A 259 -2.07 -19.46 11.38
CA ALA A 259 -1.43 -18.24 11.83
C ALA A 259 -0.24 -17.85 10.92
N ALA A 260 -0.50 -17.62 9.64
CA ALA A 260 0.53 -17.46 8.60
C ALA A 260 1.45 -16.24 8.79
N SER A 261 1.02 -15.20 9.49
CA SER A 261 1.87 -14.03 9.80
C SER A 261 2.89 -14.28 10.91
N THR A 262 2.81 -15.43 11.58
CA THR A 262 3.69 -15.82 12.69
C THR A 262 4.72 -16.86 12.26
N ALA A 263 5.69 -17.14 13.12
CA ALA A 263 6.70 -18.17 12.87
C ALA A 263 6.20 -19.60 13.16
N THR A 264 4.93 -19.79 13.51
CA THR A 264 4.38 -21.14 13.78
C THR A 264 4.43 -22.03 12.54
N THR A 265 4.61 -23.32 12.76
CA THR A 265 4.57 -24.37 11.74
C THR A 265 3.54 -25.45 12.09
N THR A 266 2.64 -25.15 13.03
CA THR A 266 1.54 -26.03 13.45
C THR A 266 0.22 -25.59 12.84
N SER A 267 -0.79 -26.46 12.90
CA SER A 267 -2.15 -26.18 12.39
C SER A 267 -2.13 -25.78 10.90
N ILE A 268 -1.61 -26.67 10.08
CA ILE A 268 -1.43 -26.45 8.64
C ILE A 268 -2.77 -26.53 7.89
N THR A 269 -2.90 -25.68 6.90
CA THR A 269 -4.08 -25.59 6.02
C THR A 269 -3.67 -25.38 4.56
N ASP A 270 -4.44 -25.97 3.64
CA ASP A 270 -4.49 -25.46 2.26
C ASP A 270 -5.41 -24.24 2.26
N ARG A 271 -4.87 -23.10 1.87
CA ARG A 271 -5.60 -21.83 1.79
C ARG A 271 -5.72 -21.39 0.35
N GLU A 272 -6.93 -21.14 -0.07
CA GLU A 272 -7.24 -20.39 -1.28
C GLU A 272 -7.72 -19.00 -0.89
N THR A 273 -7.12 -17.94 -1.46
CA THR A 273 -7.54 -16.55 -1.30
C THR A 273 -7.97 -16.02 -2.65
N VAL A 274 -9.19 -15.51 -2.74
CA VAL A 274 -9.72 -14.83 -3.93
C VAL A 274 -10.11 -13.41 -3.53
N GLN A 275 -9.61 -12.42 -4.25
CA GLN A 275 -10.14 -11.06 -4.20
C GLN A 275 -10.69 -10.68 -5.57
N GLU A 276 -11.91 -10.15 -5.58
CA GLU A 276 -12.56 -9.60 -6.78
C GLU A 276 -12.93 -8.14 -6.51
N THR A 277 -12.47 -7.26 -7.38
CA THR A 277 -12.77 -5.82 -7.30
C THR A 277 -13.40 -5.39 -8.62
N LEU A 278 -14.59 -4.80 -8.53
CA LEU A 278 -15.30 -4.18 -9.65
C LEU A 278 -15.53 -2.72 -9.31
N SER A 279 -15.14 -1.80 -10.19
CA SER A 279 -15.40 -0.38 -10.02
C SER A 279 -15.82 0.29 -11.31
N LEU A 280 -16.74 1.25 -11.18
CA LEU A 280 -17.13 2.20 -12.22
C LEU A 280 -16.79 3.60 -11.74
N ARG A 281 -15.94 4.27 -12.49
CA ARG A 281 -15.53 5.66 -12.24
C ARG A 281 -16.09 6.56 -13.33
N TRP A 282 -16.64 7.69 -12.92
CA TRP A 282 -16.91 8.83 -13.79
C TRP A 282 -16.20 10.06 -13.25
N SER A 283 -15.62 10.86 -14.13
CA SER A 283 -15.11 12.20 -13.82
C SER A 283 -15.37 13.16 -14.97
N TYR A 284 -15.50 14.43 -14.62
CA TYR A 284 -15.62 15.55 -15.55
C TYR A 284 -14.60 16.62 -15.17
N ASP A 285 -13.85 17.13 -16.14
CA ASP A 285 -12.84 18.18 -15.90
C ASP A 285 -12.76 19.08 -17.13
N ASP A 286 -13.42 20.24 -17.05
CA ASP A 286 -13.45 21.27 -18.07
C ASP A 286 -12.85 22.56 -17.48
N PRO A 287 -11.68 23.02 -17.98
CA PRO A 287 -11.06 24.27 -17.52
C PRO A 287 -11.95 25.52 -17.66
N SER A 288 -12.94 25.50 -18.57
CA SER A 288 -13.90 26.59 -18.75
C SER A 288 -14.99 26.62 -17.66
N MET A 289 -15.15 25.51 -16.92
CA MET A 289 -16.13 25.36 -15.84
C MET A 289 -15.45 25.11 -14.48
N PRO A 290 -14.69 26.07 -13.94
CA PRO A 290 -13.81 25.84 -12.79
C PRO A 290 -14.54 25.45 -11.49
N LEU A 291 -15.85 25.68 -11.41
CA LEU A 291 -16.68 25.27 -10.26
C LEU A 291 -17.11 23.80 -10.31
N LEU A 292 -16.92 23.12 -11.45
CA LEU A 292 -17.38 21.75 -11.69
C LEU A 292 -16.23 20.85 -12.10
N ALA A 293 -15.77 20.02 -11.18
CA ALA A 293 -14.86 18.92 -11.43
C ALA A 293 -15.30 17.70 -10.61
N PRO A 294 -16.52 17.16 -10.89
CA PRO A 294 -17.06 16.02 -10.16
C PRO A 294 -16.29 14.74 -10.46
N GLN A 295 -16.23 13.88 -9.46
CA GLN A 295 -15.74 12.52 -9.57
C GLN A 295 -16.65 11.60 -8.76
N ILE A 296 -17.08 10.48 -9.37
CA ILE A 296 -17.89 9.46 -8.72
C ILE A 296 -17.24 8.11 -8.96
N VAL A 297 -17.14 7.30 -7.92
CA VAL A 297 -16.69 5.91 -7.98
C VAL A 297 -17.74 5.04 -7.29
N VAL A 298 -18.29 4.08 -8.00
CA VAL A 298 -19.13 3.02 -7.43
C VAL A 298 -18.34 1.72 -7.50
N TYR A 299 -18.34 0.95 -6.42
CA TYR A 299 -17.47 -0.21 -6.36
C TYR A 299 -18.06 -1.35 -5.52
N ARG A 300 -17.57 -2.56 -5.82
CA ARG A 300 -17.69 -3.77 -5.00
C ARG A 300 -16.31 -4.41 -4.89
N ASN A 301 -15.86 -4.65 -3.67
CA ASN A 301 -14.67 -5.44 -3.36
C ASN A 301 -15.12 -6.66 -2.55
N HIS A 302 -14.75 -7.85 -3.01
CA HIS A 302 -15.09 -9.11 -2.35
C HIS A 302 -13.80 -9.91 -2.12
N VAL A 303 -13.59 -10.32 -0.88
CA VAL A 303 -12.50 -11.22 -0.48
C VAL A 303 -13.11 -12.49 0.08
N ASP A 304 -12.71 -13.62 -0.48
CA ASP A 304 -13.06 -14.96 -0.01
C ASP A 304 -11.79 -15.75 0.27
N ILE A 305 -11.69 -16.26 1.50
CA ILE A 305 -10.60 -17.14 1.93
C ILE A 305 -11.21 -18.46 2.37
N GLN A 306 -10.82 -19.53 1.69
CA GLN A 306 -11.18 -20.91 2.01
C GLN A 306 -9.95 -21.61 2.58
N GLU A 307 -10.09 -22.23 3.76
CA GLU A 307 -9.01 -22.92 4.48
C GLU A 307 -9.40 -24.36 4.78
N ARG A 308 -8.82 -25.30 4.07
CA ARG A 308 -8.98 -26.73 4.36
C ARG A 308 -7.88 -27.17 5.33
N ARG A 309 -8.22 -27.42 6.57
CA ARG A 309 -7.26 -27.86 7.58
C ARG A 309 -6.68 -29.24 7.24
N LEU A 310 -5.37 -29.34 7.17
CA LEU A 310 -4.64 -30.59 6.94
C LEU A 310 -4.31 -31.31 8.26
N THR A 311 -4.32 -30.59 9.37
CA THR A 311 -4.03 -31.09 10.72
C THR A 311 -5.23 -30.85 11.64
N GLY A 312 -5.32 -31.61 12.71
CA GLY A 312 -6.39 -31.50 13.71
C GLY A 312 -7.76 -31.95 13.18
N THR A 313 -8.77 -31.11 13.31
CA THR A 313 -10.18 -31.40 12.99
C THR A 313 -10.50 -31.60 11.51
N ARG A 314 -9.56 -31.30 10.60
CA ARG A 314 -9.74 -31.33 9.16
C ARG A 314 -10.97 -30.54 8.66
N ALA A 315 -11.34 -29.48 9.37
CA ALA A 315 -12.44 -28.61 9.00
C ALA A 315 -12.13 -27.82 7.74
N VAL A 316 -13.18 -27.40 7.03
CA VAL A 316 -13.12 -26.40 5.97
C VAL A 316 -13.68 -25.10 6.53
N ASP A 317 -12.82 -24.11 6.68
CA ASP A 317 -13.16 -22.79 7.20
C ASP A 317 -13.28 -21.78 6.04
N GLY A 318 -14.38 -21.03 6.00
CA GLY A 318 -14.61 -19.92 5.09
C GLY A 318 -14.51 -18.59 5.84
N THR A 319 -13.98 -17.57 5.18
CA THR A 319 -13.88 -16.21 5.69
C THR A 319 -14.13 -15.26 4.53
N THR A 320 -15.27 -14.57 4.51
CA THR A 320 -15.63 -13.64 3.46
C THR A 320 -15.87 -12.24 3.98
N LEU A 321 -15.45 -11.23 3.22
CA LEU A 321 -15.85 -9.84 3.40
C LEU A 321 -16.21 -9.24 2.06
N THR A 322 -17.42 -8.69 1.96
CA THR A 322 -17.86 -7.89 0.82
C THR A 322 -18.01 -6.43 1.22
N THR A 323 -17.27 -5.53 0.58
CA THR A 323 -17.43 -4.09 0.70
C THR A 323 -18.08 -3.55 -0.57
N THR A 324 -19.27 -2.94 -0.45
CA THR A 324 -19.94 -2.23 -1.55
C THR A 324 -20.05 -0.77 -1.20
N GLY A 325 -19.73 0.14 -2.13
CA GLY A 325 -19.76 1.56 -1.80
C GLY A 325 -19.82 2.50 -2.99
N ILE A 326 -20.04 3.75 -2.65
CA ILE A 326 -20.02 4.92 -3.53
C ILE A 326 -19.21 6.03 -2.87
N ASP A 327 -18.30 6.63 -3.64
CA ASP A 327 -17.52 7.80 -3.25
C ASP A 327 -17.78 8.89 -4.31
N ALA A 328 -18.33 10.03 -3.90
CA ALA A 328 -18.67 11.11 -4.80
C ALA A 328 -18.13 12.43 -4.26
N GLN A 329 -17.50 13.21 -5.12
CA GLN A 329 -16.94 14.51 -4.78
C GLN A 329 -17.08 15.51 -5.92
N ASN A 330 -16.99 16.80 -5.59
CA ASN A 330 -16.75 17.89 -6.55
C ASN A 330 -15.63 18.77 -6.03
N THR A 331 -14.87 19.36 -6.96
CA THR A 331 -13.90 20.41 -6.63
C THR A 331 -14.28 21.68 -7.36
N SER A 332 -14.54 22.74 -6.59
CA SER A 332 -14.87 24.08 -7.09
C SER A 332 -13.66 25.00 -6.93
N ARG A 333 -13.18 25.57 -8.05
CA ARG A 333 -12.05 26.51 -8.07
C ARG A 333 -12.55 27.94 -8.34
N PHE A 334 -12.23 28.85 -7.44
CA PHE A 334 -12.67 30.25 -7.55
C PHE A 334 -11.70 31.20 -6.85
N GLY A 335 -11.80 32.49 -7.15
CA GLY A 335 -11.05 33.54 -6.49
C GLY A 335 -11.98 34.48 -5.71
N LEU A 336 -11.60 34.82 -4.47
CA LEU A 336 -12.32 35.77 -3.62
C LEU A 336 -11.51 37.07 -3.40
N GLY A 337 -10.78 37.52 -4.42
CA GLY A 337 -10.00 38.77 -4.35
C GLY A 337 -8.94 38.74 -3.24
N ALA A 338 -9.12 39.58 -2.20
CA ALA A 338 -8.20 39.68 -1.08
C ALA A 338 -8.15 38.41 -0.19
N PHE A 339 -9.14 37.52 -0.29
CA PHE A 339 -9.18 36.26 0.44
C PHE A 339 -8.51 35.09 -0.30
N GLY A 340 -7.95 35.35 -1.49
CA GLY A 340 -7.12 34.39 -2.20
C GLY A 340 -7.84 33.54 -3.24
N ARG A 341 -7.14 32.50 -3.70
CA ARG A 341 -7.66 31.47 -4.61
C ARG A 341 -8.03 30.24 -3.79
N HIS A 342 -9.18 29.67 -4.10
CA HIS A 342 -9.78 28.54 -3.41
C HIS A 342 -9.89 27.33 -4.33
N ALA A 343 -9.60 26.15 -3.79
CA ALA A 343 -9.94 24.87 -4.40
C ALA A 343 -10.72 24.05 -3.35
N LEU A 344 -12.03 24.29 -3.28
CA LEU A 344 -12.94 23.66 -2.35
C LEU A 344 -13.36 22.29 -2.88
N THR A 345 -12.90 21.22 -2.22
CA THR A 345 -13.30 19.84 -2.49
C THR A 345 -14.25 19.35 -1.42
N TYR A 346 -15.42 18.89 -1.83
CA TYR A 346 -16.47 18.42 -0.94
C TYR A 346 -17.19 17.21 -1.55
N GLY A 347 -17.76 16.39 -0.69
CA GLY A 347 -18.42 15.17 -1.15
C GLY A 347 -18.90 14.27 -0.03
N PHE A 348 -19.27 13.07 -0.43
CA PHE A 348 -19.69 12.03 0.49
C PHE A 348 -19.11 10.67 0.08
N GLU A 349 -19.02 9.79 1.05
CA GLU A 349 -18.70 8.38 0.87
C GLU A 349 -19.74 7.56 1.65
N TYR A 350 -20.32 6.57 1.00
CA TYR A 350 -21.14 5.56 1.66
C TYR A 350 -20.57 4.18 1.32
N TYR A 351 -20.40 3.35 2.32
CA TYR A 351 -20.07 1.94 2.09
C TYR A 351 -20.71 1.03 3.12
N ARG A 352 -20.89 -0.23 2.73
CA ARG A 352 -21.36 -1.33 3.56
C ARG A 352 -20.39 -2.48 3.47
N ASP A 353 -20.00 -3.00 4.63
CA ASP A 353 -19.23 -4.22 4.80
C ASP A 353 -20.16 -5.33 5.32
N GLU A 354 -20.12 -6.47 4.65
CA GLU A 354 -20.81 -7.70 5.03
C GLU A 354 -19.76 -8.79 5.25
N GLN A 355 -19.65 -9.25 6.49
CA GLN A 355 -18.69 -10.24 6.95
C GLN A 355 -19.40 -11.56 7.24
N GLU A 356 -18.83 -12.67 6.77
CA GLU A 356 -19.31 -14.01 7.07
C GLU A 356 -18.17 -14.97 7.35
N GLY A 357 -18.26 -15.73 8.43
CA GLY A 357 -17.36 -16.83 8.75
C GLY A 357 -18.09 -18.16 8.85
N THR A 358 -17.53 -19.19 8.20
CA THR A 358 -18.08 -20.55 8.24
C THR A 358 -17.02 -21.55 8.66
N SER A 359 -17.47 -22.67 9.24
CA SER A 359 -16.66 -23.87 9.49
C SER A 359 -17.53 -25.10 9.18
N ASN A 360 -17.13 -25.89 8.18
CA ASN A 360 -17.95 -26.97 7.63
C ASN A 360 -19.39 -26.53 7.31
N ASN A 361 -19.56 -25.35 6.69
CA ASN A 361 -20.82 -24.70 6.35
C ASN A 361 -21.71 -24.26 7.55
N LEU A 362 -21.18 -24.31 8.77
CA LEU A 362 -21.84 -23.76 9.95
C LEU A 362 -21.18 -22.41 10.31
N SER A 363 -21.92 -21.53 10.99
CA SER A 363 -21.39 -20.25 11.44
C SER A 363 -20.17 -20.42 12.33
N ARG A 364 -19.11 -19.63 12.08
CA ARG A 364 -17.83 -19.65 12.80
C ARG A 364 -17.67 -18.42 13.67
N SER A 365 -17.65 -18.61 14.97
CA SER A 365 -17.55 -17.49 15.92
C SER A 365 -16.19 -16.77 15.93
N GLN A 366 -15.10 -17.38 15.42
CA GLN A 366 -13.80 -16.71 15.27
C GLN A 366 -13.81 -15.65 14.16
N PHE A 367 -14.77 -15.70 13.24
CA PHE A 367 -15.05 -14.65 12.27
C PHE A 367 -16.56 -14.51 12.15
N PRO A 368 -17.19 -13.77 13.08
CA PRO A 368 -18.64 -13.77 13.23
C PRO A 368 -19.33 -13.13 12.02
N THR A 369 -20.48 -13.64 11.63
CA THR A 369 -21.36 -13.02 10.63
C THR A 369 -21.91 -11.74 11.21
N ALA A 370 -21.56 -10.61 10.60
CA ALA A 370 -21.93 -9.26 11.07
C ALA A 370 -21.81 -8.28 9.90
N GLN A 371 -22.39 -7.09 10.06
CA GLN A 371 -22.33 -6.05 9.03
C GLN A 371 -22.14 -4.66 9.62
N GLN A 372 -21.58 -3.76 8.80
CA GLN A 372 -21.53 -2.35 9.14
C GLN A 372 -21.84 -1.50 7.92
N SER A 373 -22.46 -0.34 8.16
CA SER A 373 -22.59 0.71 7.15
C SER A 373 -22.00 2.02 7.66
N VAL A 374 -21.43 2.78 6.73
CA VAL A 374 -20.76 4.05 7.03
C VAL A 374 -21.19 5.10 6.02
N LEU A 375 -21.67 6.23 6.53
CA LEU A 375 -21.92 7.45 5.76
C LEU A 375 -20.96 8.54 6.23
N GLY A 376 -20.12 9.06 5.35
CA GLY A 376 -19.21 10.17 5.62
C GLY A 376 -19.47 11.35 4.70
N LEU A 377 -19.59 12.55 5.27
CA LEU A 377 -19.65 13.82 4.53
C LEU A 377 -18.36 14.58 4.79
N PHE A 378 -17.72 15.11 3.77
CA PHE A 378 -16.45 15.83 3.94
C PHE A 378 -16.40 17.10 3.09
N ALA A 379 -15.60 18.06 3.58
CA ALA A 379 -15.20 19.25 2.84
C ALA A 379 -13.76 19.63 3.23
N GLN A 380 -12.98 20.08 2.25
CA GLN A 380 -11.65 20.61 2.42
C GLN A 380 -11.46 21.76 1.43
N ASP A 381 -10.87 22.87 1.88
CA ASP A 381 -10.55 24.02 1.02
C ASP A 381 -9.04 24.27 1.00
N GLU A 382 -8.42 24.25 -0.16
CA GLU A 382 -7.05 24.70 -0.32
C GLU A 382 -7.05 26.18 -0.72
N ILE A 383 -6.67 27.03 0.23
CA ILE A 383 -6.69 28.48 0.11
C ILE A 383 -5.26 28.97 -0.13
N THR A 384 -4.98 29.50 -1.34
CA THR A 384 -3.70 30.14 -1.64
C THR A 384 -3.82 31.64 -1.48
N LEU A 385 -3.10 32.21 -0.52
CA LEU A 385 -3.08 33.64 -0.22
C LEU A 385 -1.63 34.16 -0.21
N GLY A 386 -1.19 34.73 -1.33
CA GLY A 386 0.19 35.15 -1.52
C GLY A 386 1.17 33.98 -1.35
N ALA A 387 2.05 34.07 -0.35
CA ALA A 387 3.02 33.04 -0.02
C ALA A 387 2.47 31.94 0.90
N PHE A 388 1.22 32.02 1.34
CA PHE A 388 0.62 31.07 2.25
C PHE A 388 -0.35 30.13 1.53
N THR A 389 -0.33 28.86 1.93
CA THR A 389 -1.35 27.87 1.56
C THR A 389 -1.96 27.32 2.85
N LEU A 390 -3.23 27.66 3.09
CA LEU A 390 -4.00 27.17 4.24
C LEU A 390 -4.99 26.11 3.75
N THR A 391 -5.01 24.95 4.41
CA THR A 391 -5.93 23.86 4.03
C THR A 391 -6.73 23.38 5.24
N PRO A 392 -7.85 24.04 5.59
CA PRO A 392 -8.82 23.51 6.55
C PRO A 392 -9.64 22.39 5.91
N GLY A 393 -10.05 21.43 6.72
CA GLY A 393 -10.93 20.34 6.31
C GLY A 393 -11.71 19.77 7.47
N LEU A 394 -12.87 19.23 7.17
CA LEU A 394 -13.77 18.61 8.14
C LEU A 394 -14.47 17.40 7.51
N ARG A 395 -14.67 16.37 8.30
CA ARG A 395 -15.51 15.23 7.95
C ARG A 395 -16.42 14.84 9.10
N LEU A 396 -17.64 14.46 8.74
CA LEU A 396 -18.65 13.90 9.63
C LEU A 396 -18.92 12.48 9.18
N ASP A 397 -18.75 11.51 10.08
CA ASP A 397 -19.03 10.10 9.80
C ASP A 397 -20.10 9.58 10.76
N ARG A 398 -20.99 8.76 10.22
CA ARG A 398 -21.95 7.95 10.98
C ARG A 398 -21.72 6.48 10.67
N PHE A 399 -21.51 5.70 11.73
CA PHE A 399 -21.32 4.25 11.70
C PHE A 399 -22.52 3.56 12.28
N GLU A 400 -22.99 2.53 11.61
CA GLU A 400 -23.99 1.61 12.10
C GLU A 400 -23.42 0.20 12.01
N GLN A 401 -23.32 -0.48 13.15
CA GLN A 401 -22.76 -1.84 13.27
C GLN A 401 -23.83 -2.76 13.83
N GLU A 402 -24.11 -3.83 13.10
CA GLU A 402 -25.12 -4.81 13.43
C GLU A 402 -24.44 -6.11 13.90
N SER A 403 -24.82 -6.55 15.09
CA SER A 403 -24.29 -7.76 15.71
C SER A 403 -24.90 -9.04 15.13
N PRO A 404 -24.27 -10.19 15.29
CA PRO A 404 -24.76 -11.47 14.75
C PRO A 404 -26.17 -11.86 15.21
N ASN A 405 -26.61 -11.33 16.34
CA ASN A 405 -27.91 -11.65 16.96
C ASN A 405 -28.81 -10.42 17.18
N GLY A 406 -28.43 -9.23 16.68
CA GLY A 406 -29.16 -7.98 16.82
C GLY A 406 -29.19 -7.40 18.25
N LEU A 407 -28.58 -8.05 19.24
CA LEU A 407 -28.67 -7.63 20.65
C LEU A 407 -27.66 -6.54 21.03
N ASN A 408 -26.62 -6.35 20.23
CA ASN A 408 -25.53 -5.42 20.51
C ASN A 408 -25.28 -4.47 19.31
N ASP A 409 -26.34 -4.11 18.61
CA ASP A 409 -26.28 -3.14 17.53
C ASP A 409 -25.91 -1.77 18.08
N ARG A 410 -25.12 -1.02 17.33
CA ARG A 410 -24.60 0.26 17.76
C ARG A 410 -24.50 1.27 16.62
N SER A 411 -24.60 2.54 16.98
CA SER A 411 -24.35 3.67 16.10
C SER A 411 -23.35 4.62 16.75
N VAL A 412 -22.41 5.13 15.98
CA VAL A 412 -21.36 6.06 16.42
C VAL A 412 -21.23 7.18 15.41
N ASP A 413 -21.33 8.42 15.88
CA ASP A 413 -21.06 9.62 15.09
C ASP A 413 -19.67 10.16 15.42
N ARG A 414 -18.94 10.64 14.41
CA ARG A 414 -17.61 11.22 14.59
C ARG A 414 -17.37 12.43 13.70
N VAL A 415 -16.69 13.43 14.28
CA VAL A 415 -16.13 14.59 13.57
C VAL A 415 -14.63 14.45 13.47
N SER A 416 -14.05 14.62 12.28
CA SER A 416 -12.61 14.54 12.03
C SER A 416 -12.12 15.84 11.37
N PRO A 417 -11.63 16.81 12.17
CA PRO A 417 -11.06 18.05 11.66
C PRO A 417 -9.60 17.86 11.20
N ARG A 418 -9.17 18.71 10.27
CA ARG A 418 -7.76 18.92 9.94
C ARG A 418 -7.51 20.38 9.57
N VAL A 419 -6.28 20.82 9.75
CA VAL A 419 -5.80 22.08 9.20
C VAL A 419 -4.30 21.94 8.90
N SER A 420 -3.87 22.46 7.76
CA SER A 420 -2.45 22.62 7.47
C SER A 420 -2.17 24.03 6.95
N LEU A 421 -1.00 24.54 7.28
CA LEU A 421 -0.50 25.84 6.83
C LEU A 421 0.91 25.65 6.28
N GLY A 422 1.09 25.93 5.01
CA GLY A 422 2.38 26.04 4.34
C GLY A 422 2.73 27.52 4.10
N TRP A 423 3.99 27.88 4.25
CA TRP A 423 4.49 29.21 4.00
C TRP A 423 5.68 29.18 3.04
N GLN A 424 5.50 29.66 1.81
CA GLN A 424 6.57 29.81 0.83
C GLN A 424 7.46 31.01 1.19
N VAL A 425 8.41 30.81 2.13
CA VAL A 425 9.32 31.85 2.63
C VAL A 425 10.26 32.32 1.53
N LEU A 426 10.79 31.36 0.77
CA LEU A 426 11.70 31.54 -0.36
C LEU A 426 11.25 30.61 -1.50
N PRO A 427 11.59 30.88 -2.76
CA PRO A 427 11.20 29.99 -3.86
C PRO A 427 11.59 28.53 -3.68
N TRP A 428 12.62 28.26 -2.88
CA TRP A 428 13.15 26.93 -2.60
C TRP A 428 12.78 26.38 -1.22
N MET A 429 12.13 27.17 -0.32
CA MET A 429 11.86 26.77 1.07
C MET A 429 10.40 27.02 1.47
N GLN A 430 9.73 25.96 1.89
CA GLN A 430 8.35 25.97 2.37
C GLN A 430 8.25 25.23 3.72
N PRO A 431 8.42 25.89 4.87
CA PRO A 431 8.02 25.33 6.15
C PRO A 431 6.49 25.14 6.19
N TYR A 432 6.07 24.13 6.97
CA TYR A 432 4.65 23.86 7.18
C TYR A 432 4.39 23.35 8.60
N VAL A 433 3.15 23.54 9.03
CA VAL A 433 2.59 22.90 10.21
C VAL A 433 1.25 22.30 9.90
N SER A 434 0.89 21.21 10.55
CA SER A 434 -0.42 20.60 10.40
C SER A 434 -0.95 20.01 11.72
N TYR A 435 -2.26 20.03 11.83
CA TYR A 435 -3.03 19.31 12.83
C TYR A 435 -4.08 18.46 12.12
N ALA A 436 -4.19 17.19 12.47
CA ALA A 436 -5.22 16.31 11.93
C ALA A 436 -5.71 15.34 13.00
N GLU A 437 -7.03 15.17 13.07
CA GLU A 437 -7.62 14.08 13.82
C GLU A 437 -7.93 12.90 12.88
N GLY A 438 -7.64 11.71 13.38
CA GLY A 438 -8.08 10.46 12.79
C GLY A 438 -8.92 9.67 13.77
N PHE A 439 -9.68 8.74 13.26
CA PHE A 439 -10.37 7.80 14.11
C PHE A 439 -10.51 6.45 13.43
N ARG A 440 -10.76 5.43 14.24
CA ARG A 440 -11.08 4.09 13.80
C ARG A 440 -12.22 3.53 14.66
N ALA A 441 -13.32 3.18 14.02
CA ALA A 441 -14.33 2.37 14.67
C ALA A 441 -13.77 0.97 14.96
N PRO A 442 -14.12 0.32 16.07
CA PRO A 442 -13.77 -1.07 16.29
C PRO A 442 -14.28 -1.93 15.15
N SER A 443 -13.50 -2.91 14.72
CA SER A 443 -13.94 -3.85 13.67
C SER A 443 -15.01 -4.82 14.18
N LEU A 444 -15.76 -5.39 13.25
CA LEU A 444 -16.76 -6.42 13.57
C LEU A 444 -16.14 -7.62 14.29
N THR A 445 -14.90 -7.98 13.92
CA THR A 445 -14.17 -9.05 14.59
C THR A 445 -13.76 -8.66 16.01
N GLU A 446 -13.21 -7.45 16.24
CA GLU A 446 -12.86 -6.99 17.58
C GLU A 446 -14.05 -6.96 18.55
N LEU A 447 -15.24 -6.59 18.03
CA LEU A 447 -16.46 -6.50 18.82
C LEU A 447 -17.05 -7.87 19.16
N TYR A 448 -17.09 -8.79 18.19
CA TYR A 448 -17.98 -9.95 18.26
C TYR A 448 -17.26 -11.30 18.17
N VAL A 449 -15.91 -11.32 18.03
CA VAL A 449 -15.14 -12.57 17.99
C VAL A 449 -15.38 -13.42 19.22
N GLY A 450 -15.61 -14.72 19.00
CA GLY A 450 -15.81 -15.71 20.05
C GLY A 450 -15.17 -17.05 19.71
N GLY A 451 -15.43 -18.07 20.55
CA GLY A 451 -14.93 -19.41 20.32
C GLY A 451 -13.46 -19.60 20.72
N GLN A 452 -12.91 -20.76 20.39
CA GLN A 452 -11.55 -21.12 20.79
C GLN A 452 -10.50 -20.36 19.97
N HIS A 453 -9.55 -19.71 20.66
CA HIS A 453 -8.38 -19.08 20.03
C HIS A 453 -7.29 -20.14 19.77
N PHE A 454 -6.82 -20.79 20.82
CA PHE A 454 -5.93 -21.95 20.77
C PHE A 454 -6.28 -22.91 21.91
N PRO A 455 -5.72 -24.14 22.00
CA PRO A 455 -6.06 -25.09 23.05
C PRO A 455 -5.99 -24.50 24.45
N GLY A 456 -7.12 -24.45 25.15
CA GLY A 456 -7.25 -23.90 26.51
C GLY A 456 -7.48 -22.38 26.58
N ASN A 457 -7.52 -21.66 25.45
CA ASN A 457 -7.77 -20.23 25.40
C ASN A 457 -8.98 -19.92 24.52
N PHE A 458 -9.84 -18.98 24.94
CA PHE A 458 -11.06 -18.61 24.23
C PHE A 458 -11.15 -17.10 24.02
N PHE A 459 -11.63 -16.69 22.85
CA PHE A 459 -12.00 -15.31 22.59
C PHE A 459 -13.22 -14.90 23.42
N VAL A 460 -13.15 -13.71 23.98
CA VAL A 460 -14.27 -13.07 24.69
C VAL A 460 -14.71 -11.84 23.90
N PRO A 461 -15.96 -11.82 23.37
CA PRO A 461 -16.50 -10.65 22.68
C PRO A 461 -16.50 -9.41 23.57
N ASN A 462 -16.25 -8.24 23.00
CA ASN A 462 -16.34 -6.97 23.70
C ASN A 462 -17.14 -5.93 22.88
N PRO A 463 -18.48 -5.95 22.93
CA PRO A 463 -19.31 -5.00 22.18
C PRO A 463 -19.23 -3.57 22.70
N ASN A 464 -18.57 -3.34 23.85
CA ASN A 464 -18.44 -2.01 24.49
C ASN A 464 -17.15 -1.26 24.09
N LEU A 465 -16.39 -1.76 23.11
CA LEU A 465 -15.21 -1.08 22.63
C LEU A 465 -15.55 0.33 22.12
N ARG A 466 -14.75 1.31 22.54
CA ARG A 466 -14.83 2.68 22.04
C ARG A 466 -13.97 2.85 20.81
N PRO A 467 -14.32 3.77 19.87
CA PRO A 467 -13.47 4.11 18.75
C PRO A 467 -12.11 4.66 19.20
N GLU A 468 -11.05 4.29 18.51
CA GLU A 468 -9.74 4.95 18.67
C GLU A 468 -9.79 6.35 18.09
N VAL A 469 -9.17 7.31 18.76
CA VAL A 469 -9.07 8.70 18.33
C VAL A 469 -7.64 9.16 18.35
N SER A 470 -7.12 9.51 17.18
CA SER A 470 -5.74 9.98 16.97
C SER A 470 -5.73 11.51 16.79
N ARG A 471 -4.82 12.21 17.49
CA ARG A 471 -4.57 13.65 17.36
C ARG A 471 -3.12 13.87 17.00
N ASN A 472 -2.88 14.12 15.72
CA ASN A 472 -1.52 14.32 15.19
C ASN A 472 -1.20 15.80 15.05
N LYS A 473 -0.05 16.19 15.55
CA LYS A 473 0.59 17.50 15.34
C LYS A 473 1.88 17.26 14.58
N GLU A 474 2.07 17.96 13.49
CA GLU A 474 3.26 17.79 12.65
C GLU A 474 3.80 19.15 12.22
N ALA A 475 5.12 19.27 12.18
CA ALA A 475 5.83 20.39 11.61
C ALA A 475 6.92 19.89 10.68
N GLY A 476 7.17 20.59 9.59
CA GLY A 476 8.19 20.19 8.63
C GLY A 476 8.61 21.31 7.69
N VAL A 477 9.50 20.96 6.77
CA VAL A 477 9.96 21.85 5.71
C VAL A 477 10.15 21.06 4.42
N ASN A 478 9.62 21.62 3.33
CA ASN A 478 9.90 21.18 1.97
C ASN A 478 10.95 22.12 1.36
N LEU A 479 12.04 21.53 0.83
CA LEU A 479 13.11 22.26 0.15
C LEU A 479 13.18 21.78 -1.29
N ARG A 480 13.34 22.73 -2.21
CA ARG A 480 13.39 22.49 -3.65
C ARG A 480 14.49 23.32 -4.27
N PHE A 481 15.47 22.66 -4.84
CA PHE A 481 16.60 23.31 -5.48
C PHE A 481 16.71 22.83 -6.92
N ALA A 482 17.05 23.71 -7.81
CA ALA A 482 17.48 23.45 -9.17
C ALA A 482 18.92 23.95 -9.33
N ASP A 483 19.66 23.35 -10.27
CA ASP A 483 21.01 23.77 -10.65
C ASP A 483 21.99 23.80 -9.44
N VAL A 484 21.97 22.72 -8.63
CA VAL A 484 22.75 22.61 -7.36
C VAL A 484 24.22 22.28 -7.62
N LEU A 485 24.47 21.24 -8.41
CA LEU A 485 25.80 20.76 -8.76
C LEU A 485 26.10 20.95 -10.24
N ARG A 486 25.07 21.01 -11.08
CA ARG A 486 25.17 21.24 -12.52
C ARG A 486 23.83 21.74 -13.07
N ASP A 487 23.88 22.39 -14.23
CA ASP A 487 22.69 22.89 -14.93
C ASP A 487 21.69 21.74 -15.21
N GLY A 488 20.42 21.95 -14.89
CA GLY A 488 19.32 21.03 -15.11
C GLY A 488 19.14 19.96 -14.03
N ASP A 489 20.00 19.91 -13.00
CA ASP A 489 19.77 19.01 -11.87
C ASP A 489 18.67 19.54 -10.93
N ARG A 490 18.13 18.64 -10.12
CA ARG A 490 17.09 18.96 -9.14
C ARG A 490 17.31 18.20 -7.85
N LEU A 491 17.12 18.90 -6.73
CA LEU A 491 17.13 18.33 -5.40
C LEU A 491 15.84 18.69 -4.68
N ARG A 492 15.16 17.70 -4.14
CA ARG A 492 14.04 17.86 -3.21
C ARG A 492 14.37 17.24 -1.87
N VAL A 493 14.07 17.96 -0.79
CA VAL A 493 14.24 17.46 0.57
C VAL A 493 12.97 17.77 1.36
N ARG A 494 12.51 16.79 2.12
CA ARG A 494 11.47 16.94 3.14
C ARG A 494 12.00 16.50 4.48
N LEU A 495 11.82 17.36 5.47
CA LEU A 495 12.08 17.02 6.86
C LEU A 495 10.79 17.22 7.64
N SER A 496 10.43 16.30 8.53
CA SER A 496 9.24 16.43 9.37
C SER A 496 9.47 15.84 10.76
N ALA A 497 8.77 16.41 11.73
CA ALA A 497 8.66 15.89 13.08
C ALA A 497 7.19 15.86 13.46
N PHE A 498 6.75 14.79 14.13
CA PHE A 498 5.35 14.62 14.50
C PHE A 498 5.19 14.05 15.91
N ARG A 499 4.01 14.32 16.47
CA ARG A 499 3.49 13.68 17.67
C ARG A 499 2.03 13.31 17.44
N ASN A 500 1.73 12.03 17.60
CA ASN A 500 0.40 11.47 17.50
C ASN A 500 -0.01 10.90 18.87
N ASP A 501 -1.00 11.52 19.49
CA ASP A 501 -1.62 11.04 20.73
C ASP A 501 -2.91 10.27 20.35
N ILE A 502 -3.04 9.04 20.80
CA ILE A 502 -4.16 8.16 20.46
C ILE A 502 -4.90 7.78 21.75
N ASP A 503 -6.13 8.22 21.87
CA ASP A 503 -7.03 7.83 22.95
C ASP A 503 -7.77 6.54 22.60
N ASP A 504 -8.12 5.76 23.60
CA ASP A 504 -8.89 4.52 23.48
C ASP A 504 -8.26 3.49 22.52
N PHE A 505 -6.93 3.43 22.45
CA PHE A 505 -6.22 2.49 21.58
C PHE A 505 -6.69 1.06 21.85
N ILE A 506 -7.10 0.33 20.80
CA ILE A 506 -7.59 -1.04 20.94
C ILE A 506 -6.42 -2.02 20.85
N GLU A 507 -6.25 -2.81 21.89
CA GLU A 507 -5.23 -3.85 21.96
C GLU A 507 -5.87 -5.20 22.27
N GLN A 508 -5.38 -6.24 21.59
CA GLN A 508 -5.76 -7.62 21.92
C GLN A 508 -4.87 -8.13 23.04
N THR A 509 -5.47 -8.48 24.17
CA THR A 509 -4.77 -9.03 25.33
C THR A 509 -5.00 -10.53 25.40
N VAL A 510 -3.91 -11.28 25.36
CA VAL A 510 -3.91 -12.75 25.54
C VAL A 510 -3.59 -13.06 26.99
N LEU A 511 -4.57 -13.60 27.71
CA LEU A 511 -4.44 -14.11 29.07
C LEU A 511 -4.29 -15.63 29.05
N ALA A 512 -4.13 -16.25 30.20
CA ALA A 512 -3.92 -17.73 30.31
C ALA A 512 -5.04 -18.54 29.64
N THR A 513 -6.31 -18.15 29.82
CA THR A 513 -7.48 -18.89 29.32
C THR A 513 -8.38 -18.09 28.40
N THR A 514 -8.15 -16.81 28.25
CA THR A 514 -8.99 -15.91 27.44
C THR A 514 -8.17 -14.93 26.62
N THR A 515 -8.71 -14.55 25.48
CA THR A 515 -8.20 -13.47 24.64
C THR A 515 -9.32 -12.45 24.44
N VAL A 516 -9.05 -11.18 24.68
CA VAL A 516 -10.04 -10.11 24.60
C VAL A 516 -9.44 -8.84 23.98
N SER A 517 -10.19 -8.21 23.10
CA SER A 517 -9.89 -6.87 22.62
C SER A 517 -10.40 -5.83 23.62
N ARG A 518 -9.57 -4.88 24.02
CA ARG A 518 -9.93 -3.83 24.98
C ARG A 518 -9.29 -2.49 24.62
N ASN A 519 -9.93 -1.41 25.02
CA ASN A 519 -9.31 -0.11 24.96
C ASN A 519 -8.28 0.00 26.09
N ILE A 520 -7.03 0.30 25.73
CA ILE A 520 -6.05 0.87 26.64
C ILE A 520 -6.19 2.39 26.57
N GLY A 521 -5.97 3.13 27.68
CA GLY A 521 -6.32 4.54 27.78
C GLY A 521 -5.67 5.39 26.72
N GLN A 522 -4.35 5.54 26.76
CA GLN A 522 -3.64 6.41 25.83
C GLN A 522 -2.35 5.78 25.30
N ALA A 523 -2.15 5.89 24.00
CA ALA A 523 -0.88 5.64 23.33
C ALA A 523 -0.32 6.93 22.74
N ARG A 524 1.00 7.05 22.68
CA ARG A 524 1.69 8.17 22.04
C ARG A 524 2.75 7.67 21.10
N ILE A 525 2.74 8.20 19.86
CA ILE A 525 3.79 7.94 18.87
C ILE A 525 4.41 9.28 18.49
N THR A 526 5.74 9.38 18.59
CA THR A 526 6.51 10.52 18.16
C THR A 526 7.57 10.09 17.16
N GLY A 527 7.94 10.97 16.24
CA GLY A 527 8.97 10.62 15.28
C GLY A 527 9.50 11.81 14.50
N VAL A 528 10.63 11.55 13.86
CA VAL A 528 11.23 12.41 12.86
C VAL A 528 11.45 11.61 11.59
N GLU A 529 11.19 12.23 10.45
CA GLU A 529 11.36 11.65 9.11
C GLU A 529 12.16 12.62 8.23
N ALA A 530 13.03 12.06 7.42
CA ALA A 530 13.76 12.79 6.39
C ALA A 530 13.65 12.03 5.06
N GLU A 531 13.40 12.75 3.98
CA GLU A 531 13.35 12.23 2.62
C GLU A 531 14.09 13.22 1.73
N ALA A 532 15.02 12.73 0.91
CA ALA A 532 15.71 13.55 -0.06
C ALA A 532 15.81 12.79 -1.38
N GLN A 533 15.67 13.50 -2.48
CA GLN A 533 15.79 12.97 -3.84
C GLN A 533 16.57 13.97 -4.69
N TYR A 534 17.63 13.52 -5.29
CA TYR A 534 18.45 14.25 -6.24
C TYR A 534 18.45 13.54 -7.59
N ASP A 535 18.27 14.28 -8.66
CA ASP A 535 18.37 13.77 -10.02
C ASP A 535 19.14 14.75 -10.91
N ALA A 536 20.21 14.27 -11.48
CA ALA A 536 21.09 14.98 -12.41
C ALA A 536 20.92 14.52 -13.88
N GLY A 537 19.83 13.80 -14.19
CA GLY A 537 19.61 13.19 -15.50
C GLY A 537 20.44 11.91 -15.69
N THR A 538 21.78 11.99 -15.62
CA THR A 538 22.68 10.84 -15.78
C THR A 538 22.85 10.02 -14.50
N TRP A 539 22.73 10.61 -13.33
CA TRP A 539 22.75 9.89 -12.04
C TRP A 539 21.72 10.45 -11.08
N TRP A 540 21.34 9.65 -10.12
CA TRP A 540 20.40 10.03 -9.06
C TRP A 540 20.85 9.49 -7.72
N ALA A 541 20.38 10.12 -6.67
CA ALA A 541 20.53 9.63 -5.31
C ALA A 541 19.25 9.92 -4.49
N GLY A 542 18.93 9.05 -3.56
CA GLY A 542 17.81 9.19 -2.66
C GLY A 542 18.19 8.80 -1.24
N LEU A 543 17.58 9.48 -0.28
CA LEU A 543 17.68 9.22 1.15
C LEU A 543 16.28 9.11 1.72
N GLY A 544 16.02 8.06 2.49
CA GLY A 544 14.89 7.93 3.38
C GLY A 544 15.38 7.62 4.79
N ALA A 545 14.95 8.39 5.79
CA ALA A 545 15.31 8.12 7.18
C ALA A 545 14.11 8.31 8.10
N SER A 546 13.99 7.46 9.12
CA SER A 546 12.95 7.56 10.14
C SER A 546 13.46 7.12 11.51
N ALA A 547 13.07 7.87 12.53
CA ALA A 547 13.28 7.51 13.93
C ALA A 547 11.98 7.70 14.69
N LEU A 548 11.43 6.60 15.20
CA LEU A 548 10.12 6.54 15.82
C LEU A 548 10.22 6.07 17.27
N LYS A 549 9.34 6.59 18.12
CA LYS A 549 9.14 6.15 19.48
C LYS A 549 7.64 6.04 19.76
N GLY A 550 7.18 4.94 20.39
CA GLY A 550 5.79 4.77 20.80
C GLY A 550 5.69 4.18 22.19
N ASP A 551 4.77 4.71 22.96
CA ASP A 551 4.55 4.35 24.37
C ASP A 551 3.06 4.18 24.66
N ASN A 552 2.73 3.18 25.46
CA ASN A 552 1.48 3.09 26.20
C ASN A 552 1.63 3.96 27.45
N LEU A 553 0.86 5.06 27.55
CA LEU A 553 1.01 6.04 28.62
C LEU A 553 0.39 5.60 29.96
N GLU A 554 -0.41 4.53 30.00
CA GLU A 554 -0.95 3.98 31.24
C GLU A 554 0.05 3.08 31.94
N THR A 555 0.78 2.27 31.16
CA THR A 555 1.69 1.26 31.70
C THR A 555 3.15 1.69 31.63
N ASP A 556 3.43 2.80 30.97
CA ASP A 556 4.78 3.31 30.65
C ASP A 556 5.64 2.29 29.88
N GLN A 557 4.97 1.39 29.13
CA GLN A 557 5.64 0.36 28.32
C GLN A 557 5.71 0.81 26.85
N PRO A 558 6.77 0.42 26.13
CA PRO A 558 6.83 0.62 24.67
C PRO A 558 5.69 -0.10 23.94
N LEU A 559 5.23 0.46 22.82
CA LEU A 559 4.33 -0.23 21.89
C LEU A 559 5.14 -1.24 21.06
N ALA A 560 4.64 -2.46 20.93
CA ALA A 560 5.31 -3.55 20.19
C ALA A 560 5.40 -3.31 18.67
N SER A 561 4.50 -2.48 18.13
CA SER A 561 4.38 -2.23 16.68
C SER A 561 5.36 -1.19 16.13
N ILE A 562 6.16 -0.54 16.98
CA ILE A 562 7.07 0.53 16.55
C ILE A 562 8.30 -0.06 15.88
N PRO A 563 8.58 0.29 14.62
CA PRO A 563 9.77 -0.17 13.92
C PRO A 563 11.05 0.46 14.50
N ALA A 564 12.16 -0.24 14.33
CA ALA A 564 13.48 0.29 14.63
C ALA A 564 13.82 1.51 13.77
N HIS A 565 14.73 2.35 14.23
CA HIS A 565 15.23 3.48 13.46
C HIS A 565 15.92 2.99 12.20
N ARG A 566 15.64 3.62 11.05
CA ARG A 566 16.12 3.16 9.75
C ARG A 566 16.58 4.31 8.87
N VAL A 567 17.65 4.03 8.12
CA VAL A 567 18.14 4.87 7.02
C VAL A 567 18.23 4.00 5.76
N THR A 568 17.69 4.51 4.65
CA THR A 568 17.81 3.89 3.33
C THR A 568 18.46 4.89 2.38
N LEU A 569 19.54 4.49 1.75
CA LEU A 569 20.22 5.23 0.69
C LEU A 569 20.01 4.48 -0.62
N ASN A 570 19.64 5.16 -1.67
CA ASN A 570 19.62 4.61 -3.02
C ASN A 570 20.38 5.54 -3.96
N ALA A 571 21.10 4.96 -4.92
CA ALA A 571 21.82 5.73 -5.92
C ALA A 571 21.99 4.90 -7.19
N GLY A 572 22.15 5.59 -8.31
CA GLY A 572 22.41 4.92 -9.57
C GLY A 572 22.91 5.84 -10.66
N TYR A 573 23.30 5.22 -11.76
CA TYR A 573 23.85 5.87 -12.94
C TYR A 573 23.17 5.37 -14.21
N ARG A 574 22.86 6.29 -15.13
CA ARG A 574 22.26 6.04 -16.45
C ARG A 574 23.31 6.30 -17.51
N PHE A 575 23.79 5.25 -18.16
CA PHE A 575 24.61 5.30 -19.37
C PHE A 575 23.66 5.49 -20.56
N LEU A 576 23.28 6.75 -20.84
CA LEU A 576 22.20 7.08 -21.76
C LEU A 576 22.46 6.54 -23.18
N ASP A 577 23.69 6.66 -23.68
CA ASP A 577 24.06 6.21 -25.04
C ASP A 577 23.99 4.69 -25.18
N GLN A 578 24.23 3.95 -24.12
CA GLN A 578 24.20 2.48 -24.10
C GLN A 578 22.83 1.91 -23.69
N GLY A 579 21.94 2.75 -23.19
CA GLY A 579 20.66 2.33 -22.62
C GLY A 579 20.80 1.49 -21.35
N VAL A 580 21.94 1.64 -20.62
CA VAL A 580 22.22 0.87 -19.40
C VAL A 580 21.96 1.75 -18.17
N THR A 581 21.30 1.18 -17.20
CA THR A 581 21.12 1.79 -15.87
C THR A 581 21.64 0.82 -14.81
N VAL A 582 22.49 1.32 -13.91
CA VAL A 582 22.98 0.56 -12.76
C VAL A 582 22.68 1.31 -11.47
N GLY A 583 22.45 0.60 -10.40
CA GLY A 583 22.21 1.25 -9.11
C GLY A 583 22.19 0.28 -7.95
N GLY A 584 22.04 0.83 -6.77
CA GLY A 584 21.98 0.06 -5.54
C GLY A 584 21.19 0.77 -4.45
N ARG A 585 20.87 -0.01 -3.44
CA ARG A 585 20.18 0.45 -2.23
C ARG A 585 20.88 -0.14 -1.02
N LEU A 586 21.23 0.74 -0.08
CA LEU A 586 21.74 0.38 1.24
C LEU A 586 20.69 0.70 2.27
N THR A 587 20.23 -0.29 3.01
CA THR A 587 19.34 -0.13 4.17
C THR A 587 20.13 -0.41 5.44
N ALA A 588 20.16 0.55 6.36
CA ALA A 588 20.73 0.40 7.69
C ALA A 588 19.62 0.58 8.72
N THR A 589 19.45 -0.39 9.58
CA THR A 589 18.44 -0.42 10.65
C THR A 589 19.15 -0.56 11.99
N ALA A 590 18.78 0.30 12.94
CA ALA A 590 19.32 0.24 14.28
C ALA A 590 18.78 -0.99 15.05
N GLU A 591 19.41 -1.29 16.18
CA GLU A 591 18.82 -2.23 17.15
C GLU A 591 17.47 -1.72 17.64
N GLN A 592 16.48 -2.62 17.81
CA GLN A 592 15.25 -2.33 18.53
C GLN A 592 15.36 -2.89 19.95
N ASP A 593 15.74 -2.04 20.87
CA ASP A 593 15.90 -2.36 22.29
C ASP A 593 14.65 -2.01 23.12
N ARG A 594 13.74 -1.22 22.55
CA ARG A 594 12.49 -0.78 23.17
C ARG A 594 11.36 -1.74 22.82
N ALA A 595 11.20 -2.79 23.62
CA ALA A 595 10.13 -3.78 23.47
C ALA A 595 9.33 -3.89 24.77
N PRO A 596 7.99 -4.16 24.70
CA PRO A 596 7.20 -4.37 25.91
C PRO A 596 7.74 -5.58 26.69
N ARG A 597 7.64 -5.51 28.02
CA ARG A 597 8.06 -6.62 28.89
C ARG A 597 6.99 -7.71 28.93
N THR A 598 7.08 -8.67 28.02
CA THR A 598 6.22 -9.86 28.02
C THR A 598 7.05 -11.07 28.43
N PRO A 599 6.71 -11.77 29.52
CA PRO A 599 7.44 -12.96 29.93
C PRO A 599 7.51 -14.02 28.83
N GLY A 600 8.72 -14.53 28.53
CA GLY A 600 8.93 -15.58 27.53
C GLY A 600 8.99 -15.12 26.08
N VAL A 601 8.91 -13.83 25.81
CA VAL A 601 8.97 -13.25 24.45
C VAL A 601 10.25 -12.42 24.30
N ALA A 602 11.16 -12.89 23.43
CA ALA A 602 12.34 -12.09 23.03
C ALA A 602 11.91 -11.09 21.95
N GLN A 603 11.75 -9.84 22.35
CA GLN A 603 11.21 -8.79 21.47
C GLN A 603 12.28 -7.83 20.94
N GLN A 604 13.52 -7.92 21.42
CA GLN A 604 14.65 -7.14 20.94
C GLN A 604 15.20 -7.73 19.64
N THR A 605 15.55 -6.88 18.69
CA THR A 605 16.22 -7.28 17.45
C THR A 605 17.50 -6.50 17.26
N SER A 606 18.56 -7.21 16.88
CA SER A 606 19.84 -6.58 16.54
C SER A 606 19.69 -5.66 15.32
N GLY A 607 20.50 -4.60 15.29
CA GLY A 607 20.65 -3.77 14.11
C GLY A 607 21.25 -4.55 12.94
N TYR A 608 20.98 -4.09 11.71
CA TYR A 608 21.48 -4.74 10.51
C TYR A 608 21.71 -3.76 9.36
N GLY A 609 22.56 -4.18 8.40
CA GLY A 609 22.79 -3.50 7.14
C GLY A 609 22.56 -4.44 5.97
N VAL A 610 21.81 -4.02 4.95
CA VAL A 610 21.53 -4.81 3.73
C VAL A 610 21.83 -3.96 2.50
N LEU A 611 22.59 -4.53 1.57
CA LEU A 611 22.87 -3.95 0.25
C LEU A 611 22.14 -4.73 -0.82
N ASP A 612 21.39 -4.02 -1.66
CA ASP A 612 20.78 -4.53 -2.88
C ASP A 612 21.39 -3.81 -4.08
N LEU A 613 21.63 -4.54 -5.18
CA LEU A 613 22.16 -4.01 -6.44
C LEU A 613 21.23 -4.36 -7.58
N PHE A 614 21.18 -3.50 -8.60
CA PHE A 614 20.43 -3.78 -9.83
C PHE A 614 21.13 -3.19 -11.05
N ALA A 615 20.86 -3.79 -12.20
CA ALA A 615 21.21 -3.29 -13.51
C ALA A 615 20.06 -3.54 -14.47
N SER A 616 19.83 -2.63 -15.41
CA SER A 616 18.90 -2.85 -16.52
C SER A 616 19.51 -2.33 -17.82
N TRP A 617 19.14 -2.97 -18.92
CA TRP A 617 19.60 -2.63 -20.26
C TRP A 617 18.43 -2.58 -21.23
N THR A 618 18.25 -1.44 -21.86
CA THR A 618 17.31 -1.22 -22.97
C THR A 618 18.18 -0.94 -24.21
N PRO A 619 18.41 -1.95 -25.09
CA PRO A 619 19.27 -1.77 -26.25
C PRO A 619 18.76 -0.62 -27.14
N THR A 620 19.65 0.27 -27.61
CA THR A 620 19.29 1.37 -28.50
C THR A 620 18.74 0.86 -29.85
N ALA A 621 19.18 -0.32 -30.29
CA ALA A 621 18.67 -0.97 -31.49
C ALA A 621 17.31 -1.69 -31.29
N ALA A 622 16.86 -1.85 -30.05
CA ALA A 622 15.59 -2.50 -29.69
C ALA A 622 15.00 -1.80 -28.45
N PRO A 623 14.54 -0.54 -28.55
CA PRO A 623 14.10 0.26 -27.42
C PRO A 623 12.83 -0.26 -26.75
N ASN A 624 12.15 -1.19 -27.39
CA ASN A 624 10.98 -1.90 -26.88
C ASN A 624 11.35 -3.14 -26.03
N VAL A 625 12.64 -3.48 -25.93
CA VAL A 625 13.15 -4.63 -25.13
C VAL A 625 13.92 -4.10 -23.93
N ARG A 626 13.60 -4.62 -22.74
CA ARG A 626 14.35 -4.34 -21.51
C ARG A 626 14.75 -5.63 -20.83
N LEU A 627 16.03 -5.75 -20.51
CA LEU A 627 16.59 -6.79 -19.67
C LEU A 627 16.93 -6.18 -18.31
N ALA A 628 16.64 -6.87 -17.22
CA ALA A 628 17.02 -6.44 -15.88
C ALA A 628 17.58 -7.61 -15.06
N VAL A 629 18.52 -7.28 -14.19
CA VAL A 629 19.10 -8.18 -13.20
C VAL A 629 19.15 -7.42 -11.86
N ALA A 630 18.79 -8.09 -10.79
CA ALA A 630 18.92 -7.57 -9.43
C ALA A 630 19.50 -8.63 -8.50
N VAL A 631 20.21 -8.18 -7.47
CA VAL A 631 20.69 -9.00 -6.37
C VAL A 631 20.25 -8.34 -5.08
N ASP A 632 19.23 -8.90 -4.42
CA ASP A 632 18.81 -8.47 -3.10
C ASP A 632 19.69 -9.15 -2.05
N ASN A 633 19.98 -8.44 -0.96
CA ASN A 633 20.81 -8.94 0.14
C ASN A 633 22.15 -9.53 -0.34
N VAL A 634 22.95 -8.70 -1.02
CA VAL A 634 24.21 -9.11 -1.71
C VAL A 634 25.14 -9.93 -0.82
N PHE A 635 25.22 -9.60 0.47
CA PHE A 635 26.12 -10.26 1.42
C PHE A 635 25.50 -11.46 2.15
N ASP A 636 24.27 -11.86 1.77
CA ASP A 636 23.53 -12.97 2.40
C ASP A 636 23.40 -12.82 3.91
N HIS A 637 23.18 -11.57 4.37
CA HIS A 637 23.11 -11.25 5.77
C HIS A 637 21.82 -11.80 6.41
N ALA A 638 21.96 -12.48 7.53
CA ALA A 638 20.83 -13.00 8.31
C ALA A 638 20.32 -11.90 9.26
N TYR A 639 19.11 -11.40 9.04
CA TYR A 639 18.52 -10.35 9.87
C TYR A 639 17.02 -10.57 10.09
N ARG A 640 16.46 -9.88 11.09
CA ARG A 640 15.04 -9.89 11.44
C ARG A 640 14.52 -8.47 11.54
N ARG A 641 13.29 -8.25 11.08
CA ARG A 641 12.60 -6.98 11.29
C ARG A 641 11.99 -6.95 12.68
N SER A 642 12.01 -5.79 13.33
CA SER A 642 11.43 -5.60 14.67
C SER A 642 9.92 -5.77 14.69
N THR A 643 9.23 -5.46 13.59
CA THR A 643 7.78 -5.58 13.45
C THR A 643 7.26 -7.03 13.39
N TRP A 644 8.15 -8.03 13.40
CA TRP A 644 7.78 -9.46 13.43
C TRP A 644 7.72 -10.05 14.84
N ASN A 645 8.07 -9.30 15.84
CA ASN A 645 8.35 -9.79 17.18
C ASN A 645 7.13 -9.99 18.11
N SER A 646 5.93 -10.02 17.59
CA SER A 646 4.73 -10.22 18.43
C SER A 646 4.47 -11.66 18.86
N ASP A 647 5.34 -12.62 18.49
CA ASP A 647 5.12 -14.03 18.71
C ASP A 647 6.17 -14.65 19.66
N PRO A 648 5.77 -15.49 20.66
CA PRO A 648 6.70 -16.21 21.52
C PRO A 648 7.52 -17.31 20.79
N VAL A 649 7.16 -17.67 19.55
CA VAL A 649 7.87 -18.66 18.74
C VAL A 649 9.14 -18.01 18.14
N PRO A 650 10.29 -18.73 18.07
CA PRO A 650 11.49 -18.21 17.42
C PRO A 650 11.19 -17.71 16.02
N ALA A 651 11.33 -16.41 15.81
CA ALA A 651 11.08 -15.81 14.51
C ALA A 651 12.09 -16.31 13.47
N PHE A 652 11.65 -16.50 12.22
CA PHE A 652 12.54 -16.71 11.09
C PHE A 652 13.37 -15.46 10.81
N TYR A 653 14.49 -15.67 10.13
CA TYR A 653 15.23 -14.55 9.51
C TYR A 653 14.60 -14.20 8.17
N GLU A 654 14.91 -13.00 7.68
CA GLU A 654 14.56 -12.57 6.32
C GLU A 654 15.20 -13.48 5.28
N THR A 655 14.60 -13.49 4.09
CA THR A 655 15.15 -14.21 2.95
C THR A 655 16.61 -13.82 2.72
N GLY A 656 17.45 -14.80 2.47
CA GLY A 656 18.86 -14.63 2.12
C GLY A 656 19.04 -13.94 0.77
N ARG A 657 20.25 -14.00 0.24
CA ARG A 657 20.56 -13.42 -1.08
C ARG A 657 19.61 -13.95 -2.14
N ASN A 658 19.03 -13.03 -2.93
CA ASN A 658 18.12 -13.35 -4.03
C ASN A 658 18.61 -12.72 -5.33
N ILE A 659 18.92 -13.55 -6.32
CA ILE A 659 19.28 -13.12 -7.67
C ILE A 659 18.00 -13.17 -8.50
N ARG A 660 17.65 -12.05 -9.15
CA ARG A 660 16.48 -11.93 -10.03
C ARG A 660 16.91 -11.52 -11.43
N GLY A 661 16.24 -12.06 -12.42
CA GLY A 661 16.40 -11.66 -13.81
C GLY A 661 15.04 -11.52 -14.47
N SER A 662 14.87 -10.49 -15.30
CA SER A 662 13.64 -10.28 -16.07
C SER A 662 13.90 -9.77 -17.48
N LEU A 663 13.00 -10.15 -18.38
CA LEU A 663 12.88 -9.67 -19.76
C LEU A 663 11.49 -9.07 -19.93
N ARG A 664 11.44 -7.84 -20.47
CA ARG A 664 10.20 -7.13 -20.80
C ARG A 664 10.25 -6.71 -22.27
N ILE A 665 9.15 -6.91 -22.99
CA ILE A 665 8.99 -6.56 -24.40
C ILE A 665 7.69 -5.79 -24.57
N ALA A 666 7.77 -4.58 -25.13
CA ALA A 666 6.61 -3.81 -25.60
C ALA A 666 6.47 -3.99 -27.14
N PHE A 667 5.24 -4.06 -27.65
CA PHE A 667 4.98 -4.28 -29.08
C PHE A 667 3.69 -3.61 -29.53
#